data_8e1fe0c3ae63224f4e56bc30a143ccaf
#
_entry.id   8e1fe0c3ae63224f4e56bc30a143ccaf
#
_cell.length_a   1.000
_cell.length_b   1.000
_cell.length_c   1.000
_cell.angle_alpha   90.00
_cell.angle_beta   90.00
_cell.angle_gamma   90.00
#
_symmetry.space_group_name_H-M   'P 1'
#
loop_
_entity.id
_entity.type
_entity.pdbx_description
1 polymer ?
#
loop_
_entity_poly.entity_id
_entity_poly.type
_entity_poly.pdbx_seq_one_letter_code
_entity_poly.pdbx_strand_id
1 'polypeptide(L)'
;MKRILLSIAIIMTAVSCSVNPFFTSWETPYGIPDFTQVKEKHYVPAVIVGIAQQTAEIEEIINNPDEPTFENVVEAYERSGAILDRVVGVLFNLSETDGTESLQAIVENVLPLMSAHSDNVFMNPAFFAKVETLYKNMENLGLNREQEMTLKKLYNSFVQNGIALGEAEQARMREINMELSSLSNTFGNMLLAENNAFAEEFGVAISEYGGAMASTEDRALREKMFKAYASRGNNGNENDTKELIMKMMALRIEKAKLLGYENPAQMILADKMAGTPEAVDTFLAGIMAPAVKKAKAEIVDMQAMMNADIAAGLLPAGSKIEPWDWAYYAEKVRKAKYALDEEQTKPYFQMENVRQGVFDLTTKLFGLQYEKLENIPTYHADVEGFKVTDADGSLIGVILTDYFPRSTKRGGAWMNNFVNQEIVDGQEIRPVIVNVGNFSKPVDGKPSLLTLDEVETLFHEYGHALHGLLSQCTYKSVAGTSVARDFVELPSQIMENWAFQPEVLATYAFHYETGEVIPADLVAKIEAAGTFNQGFMTTELAAASILDLKWHMLSDMPSDKSFVECFEAKACKEMGLIDEIIPRYRTTYFAHIFSGGYSAGYYSYLWAEVLDKDTAMSFRKNILEKGGSEEPMTLYRRFRGADPDPKALARARGL
;
A
#
# COMPACT_ATOMS: atom_id res chain seq x y z
N MET A 1 41.63 -0.46 -7.17
CA MET A 1 41.63 -1.44 -6.06
C MET A 1 42.32 -0.92 -4.79
N LYS A 2 43.62 -0.82 -4.66
CA LYS A 2 44.26 -0.37 -3.40
C LYS A 2 43.83 1.00 -2.89
N ARG A 3 43.48 1.97 -3.76
CA ARG A 3 43.01 3.31 -3.35
C ARG A 3 41.56 3.33 -2.90
N ILE A 4 40.68 2.50 -3.45
CA ILE A 4 39.26 2.41 -3.04
C ILE A 4 39.16 1.64 -1.72
N LEU A 5 39.87 0.54 -1.56
CA LEU A 5 39.99 -0.18 -0.29
C LEU A 5 40.63 0.67 0.82
N LEU A 6 41.59 1.53 0.47
CA LEU A 6 42.20 2.47 1.40
C LEU A 6 41.23 3.58 1.79
N SER A 7 40.36 4.04 0.86
CA SER A 7 39.30 5.03 1.14
C SER A 7 38.21 4.46 2.01
N ILE A 8 37.79 3.22 1.79
CA ILE A 8 36.82 2.50 2.65
C ILE A 8 37.42 2.24 4.03
N ALA A 9 38.69 1.82 4.12
CA ALA A 9 39.39 1.64 5.39
C ALA A 9 39.61 2.97 6.15
N ILE A 10 39.85 4.08 5.44
CA ILE A 10 39.99 5.42 6.03
C ILE A 10 38.64 5.95 6.53
N ILE A 11 37.54 5.67 5.83
CA ILE A 11 36.18 6.01 6.30
C ILE A 11 35.83 5.18 7.51
N MET A 12 36.16 3.87 7.56
CA MET A 12 35.95 3.03 8.76
C MET A 12 36.79 3.46 9.94
N THR A 13 38.01 3.99 9.76
CA THR A 13 38.88 4.44 10.83
C THR A 13 38.59 5.85 11.33
N ALA A 14 37.95 6.72 10.53
CA ALA A 14 37.57 8.07 10.94
C ALA A 14 36.21 8.12 11.69
N VAL A 15 35.42 7.04 11.72
CA VAL A 15 34.13 6.92 12.43
C VAL A 15 34.30 6.16 13.78
N SER A 16 35.49 6.05 14.31
CA SER A 16 35.76 5.38 15.58
C SER A 16 35.33 6.20 16.79
N CYS A 17 34.02 6.22 17.11
CA CYS A 17 33.53 6.43 18.48
C CYS A 17 32.07 5.99 18.74
N SER A 18 31.54 5.08 18.00
CA SER A 18 30.44 4.10 18.28
C SER A 18 30.18 3.33 17.00
N VAL A 19 30.20 2.02 17.06
CA VAL A 19 29.91 1.16 15.91
C VAL A 19 28.49 1.50 15.44
N ASN A 20 28.35 1.88 14.15
CA ASN A 20 27.03 2.15 13.59
C ASN A 20 26.25 0.82 13.52
N PRO A 21 25.08 0.72 14.15
CA PRO A 21 24.34 -0.55 14.27
C PRO A 21 23.92 -1.15 12.92
N PHE A 22 23.87 -0.37 11.84
CA PHE A 22 23.56 -0.86 10.51
C PHE A 22 24.70 -1.65 9.82
N PHE A 23 25.93 -1.60 10.34
CA PHE A 23 27.08 -2.25 9.69
C PHE A 23 27.14 -3.75 9.92
N THR A 24 26.43 -4.27 10.92
CA THR A 24 26.34 -5.69 11.23
C THR A 24 24.87 -6.15 11.15
N SER A 25 24.66 -7.46 11.00
CA SER A 25 23.34 -8.06 11.17
C SER A 25 22.84 -7.83 12.61
N TRP A 26 21.51 -7.82 12.74
CA TRP A 26 20.86 -7.64 14.05
C TRP A 26 21.10 -8.88 14.94
N GLU A 27 21.66 -8.67 16.13
CA GLU A 27 21.82 -9.73 17.15
C GLU A 27 20.60 -9.89 18.06
N THR A 28 19.56 -9.12 17.82
CA THR A 28 18.27 -9.17 18.50
C THR A 28 17.53 -10.46 18.19
N PRO A 29 16.57 -10.89 19.03
CA PRO A 29 15.76 -12.07 18.75
C PRO A 29 15.12 -11.98 17.35
N TYR A 30 15.26 -13.05 16.58
CA TYR A 30 14.67 -13.20 15.24
C TYR A 30 15.12 -12.16 14.19
N GLY A 31 16.21 -11.42 14.43
CA GLY A 31 16.70 -10.41 13.50
C GLY A 31 15.85 -9.12 13.46
N ILE A 32 15.04 -8.87 14.48
CA ILE A 32 14.30 -7.60 14.62
C ILE A 32 15.31 -6.44 14.65
N PRO A 33 15.12 -5.33 13.90
CA PRO A 33 16.01 -4.18 14.01
C PRO A 33 16.14 -3.68 15.45
N ASP A 34 17.35 -3.39 15.89
CA ASP A 34 17.55 -2.85 17.25
C ASP A 34 17.24 -1.36 17.32
N PHE A 35 15.95 -1.03 17.38
CA PHE A 35 15.46 0.34 17.44
C PHE A 35 15.96 1.11 18.69
N THR A 36 16.45 0.42 19.72
CA THR A 36 17.00 1.08 20.91
C THR A 36 18.39 1.66 20.65
N GLN A 37 19.15 1.06 19.73
CA GLN A 37 20.49 1.46 19.35
C GLN A 37 20.53 2.39 18.13
N VAL A 38 19.56 2.27 17.22
CA VAL A 38 19.44 3.14 16.06
C VAL A 38 19.13 4.57 16.48
N LYS A 39 19.92 5.54 15.97
CA LYS A 39 19.73 6.97 16.19
C LYS A 39 19.86 7.71 14.86
N GLU A 40 19.25 8.89 14.76
CA GLU A 40 19.24 9.72 13.55
C GLU A 40 20.63 9.89 12.89
N LYS A 41 21.66 10.12 13.69
CA LYS A 41 23.05 10.26 13.21
C LYS A 41 23.62 9.03 12.48
N HIS A 42 22.98 7.87 12.58
CA HIS A 42 23.45 6.63 11.99
C HIS A 42 23.01 6.45 10.53
N TYR A 43 21.89 7.05 10.10
CA TYR A 43 21.28 6.80 8.80
C TYR A 43 22.15 7.24 7.63
N VAL A 44 22.48 8.53 7.53
CA VAL A 44 23.24 9.06 6.38
C VAL A 44 24.62 8.37 6.23
N PRO A 45 25.42 8.19 7.30
CA PRO A 45 26.67 7.43 7.19
C PRO A 45 26.46 5.97 6.74
N ALA A 46 25.39 5.31 7.21
CA ALA A 46 25.11 3.93 6.81
C ALA A 46 24.70 3.83 5.35
N VAL A 47 23.89 4.77 4.86
CA VAL A 47 23.53 4.85 3.44
C VAL A 47 24.78 5.03 2.56
N ILE A 48 25.67 5.96 2.92
CA ILE A 48 26.91 6.21 2.16
C ILE A 48 27.79 4.96 2.12
N VAL A 49 27.97 4.28 3.25
CA VAL A 49 28.77 3.04 3.31
C VAL A 49 28.07 1.91 2.57
N GLY A 50 26.76 1.77 2.69
CA GLY A 50 25.97 0.75 1.97
C GLY A 50 26.01 0.92 0.46
N ILE A 51 25.92 2.15 -0.03
CA ILE A 51 26.10 2.48 -1.46
C ILE A 51 27.50 2.10 -1.93
N ALA A 52 28.54 2.44 -1.14
CA ALA A 52 29.92 2.12 -1.50
C ALA A 52 30.16 0.60 -1.51
N GLN A 53 29.60 -0.13 -0.54
CA GLN A 53 29.65 -1.61 -0.50
C GLN A 53 28.99 -2.21 -1.73
N GLN A 54 27.74 -1.88 -2.03
CA GLN A 54 27.02 -2.46 -3.16
C GLN A 54 27.68 -2.10 -4.50
N THR A 55 28.21 -0.87 -4.62
CA THR A 55 28.98 -0.48 -5.82
C THR A 55 30.18 -1.38 -6.03
N ALA A 56 30.94 -1.68 -4.97
CA ALA A 56 32.09 -2.58 -5.06
C ALA A 56 31.71 -4.02 -5.42
N GLU A 57 30.61 -4.53 -4.83
CA GLU A 57 30.05 -5.85 -5.13
C GLU A 57 29.60 -5.95 -6.60
N ILE A 58 28.96 -4.92 -7.15
CA ILE A 58 28.59 -4.86 -8.56
C ILE A 58 29.83 -4.74 -9.47
N GLU A 59 30.85 -3.98 -9.06
CA GLU A 59 32.13 -3.95 -9.79
C GLU A 59 32.80 -5.33 -9.84
N GLU A 60 32.69 -6.15 -8.80
CA GLU A 60 33.16 -7.53 -8.82
C GLU A 60 32.40 -8.39 -9.84
N ILE A 61 31.06 -8.25 -9.93
CA ILE A 61 30.25 -8.91 -10.96
C ILE A 61 30.70 -8.49 -12.37
N ILE A 62 30.89 -7.19 -12.61
CA ILE A 62 31.28 -6.63 -13.89
C ILE A 62 32.66 -7.15 -14.32
N ASN A 63 33.61 -7.14 -13.38
CA ASN A 63 35.02 -7.50 -13.66
C ASN A 63 35.29 -9.00 -13.57
N ASN A 64 34.31 -9.83 -13.28
CA ASN A 64 34.47 -11.29 -13.31
C ASN A 64 34.78 -11.75 -14.75
N PRO A 65 35.94 -12.39 -15.00
CA PRO A 65 36.37 -12.80 -16.33
C PRO A 65 35.64 -14.04 -16.86
N ASP A 66 34.91 -14.74 -16.00
CA ASP A 66 34.19 -15.96 -16.38
C ASP A 66 32.98 -15.64 -17.25
N GLU A 67 32.55 -16.59 -18.08
CA GLU A 67 31.30 -16.45 -18.84
C GLU A 67 30.14 -16.16 -17.90
N PRO A 68 29.20 -15.26 -18.28
CA PRO A 68 28.02 -14.96 -17.45
C PRO A 68 27.18 -16.22 -17.20
N THR A 69 26.92 -16.49 -15.94
CA THR A 69 25.93 -17.48 -15.47
C THR A 69 24.91 -16.83 -14.57
N PHE A 70 23.82 -17.53 -14.31
CA PHE A 70 22.80 -17.02 -13.37
C PHE A 70 23.43 -16.72 -12.00
N GLU A 71 24.28 -17.63 -11.52
CA GLU A 71 24.90 -17.54 -10.19
C GLU A 71 25.90 -16.38 -10.09
N ASN A 72 26.77 -16.20 -11.11
CA ASN A 72 27.81 -15.15 -11.02
C ASN A 72 27.37 -13.75 -11.44
N VAL A 73 26.11 -13.60 -11.92
CA VAL A 73 25.54 -12.31 -12.32
C VAL A 73 24.28 -12.00 -11.50
N VAL A 74 23.24 -12.82 -11.63
CA VAL A 74 21.91 -12.52 -11.06
C VAL A 74 21.91 -12.81 -9.56
N GLU A 75 22.31 -13.99 -9.17
CA GLU A 75 22.37 -14.37 -7.75
C GLU A 75 23.39 -13.55 -6.98
N ALA A 76 24.54 -13.23 -7.59
CA ALA A 76 25.52 -12.32 -7.00
C ALA A 76 24.94 -10.92 -6.77
N TYR A 77 24.11 -10.42 -7.69
CA TYR A 77 23.39 -9.15 -7.51
C TYR A 77 22.33 -9.23 -6.40
N GLU A 78 21.52 -10.29 -6.35
CA GLU A 78 20.52 -10.50 -5.30
C GLU A 78 21.13 -10.50 -3.88
N ARG A 79 22.36 -10.97 -3.75
CA ARG A 79 23.11 -10.99 -2.46
C ARG A 79 23.81 -9.68 -2.13
N SER A 80 23.85 -8.72 -3.06
CA SER A 80 24.54 -7.44 -2.86
C SER A 80 23.75 -6.46 -2.00
N GLY A 81 24.44 -5.49 -1.38
CA GLY A 81 23.84 -4.34 -0.74
C GLY A 81 23.29 -4.58 0.68
N ALA A 82 23.77 -5.57 1.41
CA ALA A 82 23.21 -5.94 2.72
C ALA A 82 23.14 -4.80 3.75
N ILE A 83 24.11 -3.86 3.79
CA ILE A 83 24.04 -2.67 4.66
C ILE A 83 22.96 -1.72 4.17
N LEU A 84 22.87 -1.54 2.86
CA LEU A 84 21.89 -0.65 2.24
C LEU A 84 20.46 -1.13 2.52
N ASP A 85 20.18 -2.42 2.35
CA ASP A 85 18.89 -3.02 2.65
C ASP A 85 18.49 -2.79 4.12
N ARG A 86 19.42 -2.99 5.06
CA ARG A 86 19.14 -2.76 6.48
C ARG A 86 18.81 -1.32 6.81
N VAL A 87 19.57 -0.36 6.29
CA VAL A 87 19.35 1.05 6.62
C VAL A 87 18.12 1.60 5.93
N VAL A 88 17.88 1.22 4.67
CA VAL A 88 16.73 1.65 3.87
C VAL A 88 15.44 1.06 4.42
N GLY A 89 15.45 -0.23 4.76
CA GLY A 89 14.30 -0.91 5.38
C GLY A 89 13.86 -0.26 6.69
N VAL A 90 14.79 0.21 7.52
CA VAL A 90 14.43 0.92 8.76
C VAL A 90 14.04 2.37 8.49
N LEU A 91 14.83 3.12 7.72
CA LEU A 91 14.63 4.56 7.51
C LEU A 91 13.26 4.85 6.87
N PHE A 92 12.92 4.18 5.76
CA PHE A 92 11.68 4.47 5.05
C PHE A 92 10.44 3.96 5.81
N ASN A 93 10.53 2.82 6.49
CA ASN A 93 9.43 2.39 7.34
C ASN A 93 9.16 3.40 8.48
N LEU A 94 10.22 3.86 9.17
CA LEU A 94 10.05 4.83 10.25
C LEU A 94 9.61 6.21 9.75
N SER A 95 9.99 6.61 8.54
CA SER A 95 9.53 7.88 7.96
C SER A 95 8.01 7.92 7.72
N GLU A 96 7.37 6.76 7.60
CA GLU A 96 5.92 6.64 7.42
C GLU A 96 5.18 6.36 8.73
N THR A 97 5.80 5.61 9.65
CA THR A 97 5.16 5.20 10.90
C THR A 97 5.44 6.16 12.05
N ASP A 98 6.61 6.79 12.12
CA ASP A 98 7.03 7.74 13.17
C ASP A 98 7.93 8.86 12.63
N GLY A 99 7.49 9.48 11.53
CA GLY A 99 8.21 10.47 10.74
C GLY A 99 8.28 11.84 11.39
N THR A 100 9.18 12.01 12.37
CA THR A 100 9.50 13.32 12.96
C THR A 100 10.10 14.28 11.92
N GLU A 101 10.03 15.60 12.15
CA GLU A 101 10.63 16.60 11.24
C GLU A 101 12.12 16.32 10.99
N SER A 102 12.88 15.92 12.02
CA SER A 102 14.29 15.57 11.90
C SER A 102 14.51 14.32 11.03
N LEU A 103 13.64 13.31 11.17
CA LEU A 103 13.72 12.10 10.34
C LEU A 103 13.35 12.39 8.88
N GLN A 104 12.34 13.23 8.64
CA GLN A 104 11.97 13.66 7.28
C GLN A 104 13.12 14.45 6.61
N ALA A 105 13.83 15.31 7.34
CA ALA A 105 15.02 16.01 6.83
C ALA A 105 16.16 15.03 6.47
N ILE A 106 16.31 13.92 7.20
CA ILE A 106 17.25 12.85 6.85
C ILE A 106 16.82 12.16 5.55
N VAL A 107 15.55 11.84 5.41
CA VAL A 107 14.99 11.24 4.17
C VAL A 107 15.26 12.14 2.97
N GLU A 108 15.00 13.43 3.07
CA GLU A 108 15.29 14.41 2.00
C GLU A 108 16.76 14.41 1.56
N ASN A 109 17.69 14.22 2.50
CA ASN A 109 19.12 14.11 2.21
C ASN A 109 19.49 12.76 1.58
N VAL A 110 18.79 11.67 1.93
CA VAL A 110 19.07 10.30 1.47
C VAL A 110 18.50 10.03 0.09
N LEU A 111 17.31 10.54 -0.23
CA LEU A 111 16.62 10.27 -1.49
C LEU A 111 17.48 10.56 -2.73
N PRO A 112 18.19 11.71 -2.85
CA PRO A 112 19.05 11.96 -4.00
C PRO A 112 20.22 10.97 -4.11
N LEU A 113 20.78 10.53 -2.98
CA LEU A 113 21.85 9.53 -2.96
C LEU A 113 21.35 8.17 -3.46
N MET A 114 20.17 7.75 -3.02
CA MET A 114 19.54 6.50 -3.44
C MET A 114 19.16 6.53 -4.92
N SER A 115 18.57 7.63 -5.40
CA SER A 115 18.23 7.81 -6.79
C SER A 115 19.48 7.74 -7.68
N ALA A 116 20.52 8.47 -7.33
CA ALA A 116 21.79 8.45 -8.08
C ALA A 116 22.45 7.06 -8.08
N HIS A 117 22.38 6.34 -6.95
CA HIS A 117 22.90 4.99 -6.85
C HIS A 117 22.13 4.02 -7.74
N SER A 118 20.80 4.03 -7.68
CA SER A 118 19.92 3.23 -8.55
C SER A 118 20.22 3.47 -10.02
N ASP A 119 20.34 4.74 -10.43
CA ASP A 119 20.70 5.11 -11.80
C ASP A 119 22.10 4.60 -12.20
N ASN A 120 23.07 4.65 -11.28
CA ASN A 120 24.42 4.13 -11.53
C ASN A 120 24.44 2.61 -11.72
N VAL A 121 23.56 1.88 -11.04
CA VAL A 121 23.39 0.44 -11.22
C VAL A 121 22.67 0.13 -12.53
N PHE A 122 21.48 0.68 -12.74
CA PHE A 122 20.60 0.28 -13.85
C PHE A 122 20.86 1.00 -15.17
N MET A 123 21.75 1.98 -15.19
CA MET A 123 22.29 2.59 -16.44
C MET A 123 23.75 2.17 -16.69
N ASN A 124 24.24 1.11 -16.04
CA ASN A 124 25.59 0.59 -16.26
C ASN A 124 25.63 -0.35 -17.46
N PRO A 125 26.31 0.02 -18.59
CA PRO A 125 26.29 -0.79 -19.80
C PRO A 125 27.07 -2.10 -19.66
N ALA A 126 28.12 -2.14 -18.81
CA ALA A 126 28.92 -3.35 -18.61
C ALA A 126 28.17 -4.39 -17.78
N PHE A 127 27.43 -3.95 -16.77
CA PHE A 127 26.54 -4.84 -16.00
C PHE A 127 25.39 -5.32 -16.87
N PHE A 128 24.73 -4.41 -17.60
CA PHE A 128 23.63 -4.77 -18.50
C PHE A 128 24.04 -5.81 -19.56
N ALA A 129 25.22 -5.68 -20.15
CA ALA A 129 25.70 -6.64 -21.15
C ALA A 129 25.72 -8.08 -20.63
N LYS A 130 26.09 -8.30 -19.36
CA LYS A 130 26.05 -9.62 -18.74
C LYS A 130 24.62 -10.11 -18.52
N VAL A 131 23.74 -9.24 -18.00
CA VAL A 131 22.31 -9.56 -17.79
C VAL A 131 21.60 -9.82 -19.12
N GLU A 132 21.84 -9.00 -20.14
CA GLU A 132 21.27 -9.16 -21.48
C GLU A 132 21.69 -10.47 -22.14
N THR A 133 22.95 -10.88 -21.96
CA THR A 133 23.46 -12.16 -22.46
C THR A 133 22.67 -13.32 -21.88
N LEU A 134 22.43 -13.32 -20.58
CA LEU A 134 21.63 -14.35 -19.91
C LEU A 134 20.15 -14.29 -20.35
N TYR A 135 19.58 -13.10 -20.42
CA TYR A 135 18.18 -12.93 -20.81
C TYR A 135 17.88 -13.41 -22.22
N LYS A 136 18.74 -13.07 -23.20
CA LYS A 136 18.63 -13.54 -24.59
C LYS A 136 18.78 -15.05 -24.75
N ASN A 137 19.50 -15.70 -23.82
CA ASN A 137 19.75 -17.13 -23.85
C ASN A 137 18.96 -17.93 -22.81
N MET A 138 17.98 -17.31 -22.17
CA MET A 138 17.28 -17.80 -20.98
C MET A 138 16.71 -19.21 -21.18
N GLU A 139 16.10 -19.50 -22.33
CA GLU A 139 15.51 -20.81 -22.66
C GLU A 139 16.54 -21.96 -22.67
N ASN A 140 17.83 -21.66 -22.85
CA ASN A 140 18.90 -22.66 -22.93
C ASN A 140 19.69 -22.81 -21.61
N LEU A 141 19.41 -21.96 -20.59
CA LEU A 141 20.15 -21.97 -19.33
C LEU A 141 19.68 -23.03 -18.34
N GLY A 142 18.52 -23.68 -18.59
CA GLY A 142 17.95 -24.68 -17.68
C GLY A 142 17.49 -24.10 -16.33
N LEU A 143 17.14 -22.81 -16.30
CA LEU A 143 16.67 -22.13 -15.10
C LEU A 143 15.34 -22.70 -14.62
N ASN A 144 15.13 -22.70 -13.33
CA ASN A 144 13.81 -22.91 -12.77
C ASN A 144 12.94 -21.64 -12.92
N ARG A 145 11.66 -21.77 -12.64
CA ARG A 145 10.70 -20.67 -12.89
C ARG A 145 11.01 -19.41 -12.08
N GLU A 146 11.41 -19.55 -10.82
CA GLU A 146 11.80 -18.43 -9.96
C GLU A 146 13.03 -17.71 -10.52
N GLN A 147 14.04 -18.45 -10.95
CA GLN A 147 15.24 -17.88 -11.58
C GLN A 147 14.90 -17.12 -12.87
N GLU A 148 13.99 -17.66 -13.71
CA GLU A 148 13.52 -16.94 -14.89
C GLU A 148 12.84 -15.63 -14.53
N MET A 149 11.97 -15.62 -13.51
CA MET A 149 11.27 -14.41 -13.07
C MET A 149 12.24 -13.38 -12.48
N THR A 150 13.22 -13.81 -11.68
CA THR A 150 14.26 -12.95 -11.13
C THR A 150 15.11 -12.30 -12.23
N LEU A 151 15.54 -13.08 -13.22
CA LEU A 151 16.28 -12.58 -14.37
C LEU A 151 15.45 -11.60 -15.22
N LYS A 152 14.18 -11.90 -15.47
CA LYS A 152 13.26 -11.00 -16.18
C LYS A 152 13.09 -9.67 -15.43
N LYS A 153 12.89 -9.73 -14.11
CA LYS A 153 12.74 -8.54 -13.27
C LYS A 153 14.00 -7.68 -13.31
N LEU A 154 15.16 -8.29 -13.16
CA LEU A 154 16.43 -7.58 -13.25
C LEU A 154 16.63 -6.93 -14.64
N TYR A 155 16.40 -7.67 -15.72
CA TYR A 155 16.47 -7.13 -17.08
C TYR A 155 15.51 -5.96 -17.29
N ASN A 156 14.25 -6.10 -16.88
CA ASN A 156 13.26 -5.05 -16.99
C ASN A 156 13.64 -3.79 -16.19
N SER A 157 14.30 -3.94 -15.04
CA SER A 157 14.80 -2.80 -14.27
C SER A 157 15.79 -1.96 -15.08
N PHE A 158 16.69 -2.56 -15.85
CA PHE A 158 17.57 -1.82 -16.76
C PHE A 158 16.82 -1.12 -17.88
N VAL A 159 15.88 -1.81 -18.51
CA VAL A 159 15.09 -1.24 -19.63
C VAL A 159 14.25 -0.05 -19.15
N GLN A 160 13.57 -0.19 -18.02
CA GLN A 160 12.72 0.85 -17.44
C GLN A 160 13.51 2.06 -16.90
N ASN A 161 14.80 1.87 -16.61
CA ASN A 161 15.71 2.97 -16.24
C ASN A 161 16.46 3.57 -17.44
N GLY A 162 16.19 3.11 -18.67
CA GLY A 162 16.67 3.76 -19.88
C GLY A 162 18.09 3.37 -20.28
N ILE A 163 18.51 2.12 -20.01
CA ILE A 163 19.84 1.62 -20.41
C ILE A 163 20.09 1.74 -21.92
N ALA A 164 19.05 1.67 -22.75
CA ALA A 164 19.15 1.79 -24.20
C ALA A 164 19.20 3.23 -24.72
N LEU A 165 19.06 4.22 -23.84
CA LEU A 165 19.09 5.63 -24.19
C LEU A 165 20.50 6.12 -24.48
N GLY A 166 20.63 7.18 -25.29
CA GLY A 166 21.89 7.90 -25.48
C GLY A 166 22.34 8.66 -24.23
N GLU A 167 23.62 9.05 -24.17
CA GLU A 167 24.20 9.70 -22.96
C GLU A 167 23.42 10.94 -22.50
N ALA A 168 22.97 11.80 -23.43
CA ALA A 168 22.20 12.99 -23.09
C ALA A 168 20.82 12.66 -22.51
N GLU A 169 20.16 11.63 -23.06
CA GLU A 169 18.86 11.17 -22.59
C GLU A 169 18.98 10.46 -21.24
N GLN A 170 20.04 9.68 -21.02
CA GLN A 170 20.33 9.07 -19.71
C GLN A 170 20.61 10.15 -18.64
N ALA A 171 21.36 11.21 -19.00
CA ALA A 171 21.58 12.33 -18.09
C ALA A 171 20.24 12.98 -17.69
N ARG A 172 19.35 13.20 -18.66
CA ARG A 172 18.02 13.74 -18.41
C ARG A 172 17.15 12.79 -17.58
N MET A 173 17.21 11.49 -17.84
CA MET A 173 16.50 10.47 -17.06
C MET A 173 16.91 10.50 -15.58
N ARG A 174 18.22 10.65 -15.29
CA ARG A 174 18.74 10.79 -13.92
C ARG A 174 18.15 12.01 -13.20
N GLU A 175 18.09 13.17 -13.89
CA GLU A 175 17.46 14.36 -13.34
C GLU A 175 15.98 14.12 -13.01
N ILE A 176 15.24 13.50 -13.94
CA ILE A 176 13.82 13.18 -13.77
C ILE A 176 13.62 12.23 -12.57
N ASN A 177 14.40 11.17 -12.46
CA ASN A 177 14.27 10.18 -11.36
C ASN A 177 14.52 10.86 -10.00
N MET A 178 15.57 11.67 -9.90
CA MET A 178 15.90 12.42 -8.68
C MET A 178 14.79 13.40 -8.30
N GLU A 179 14.29 14.19 -9.27
CA GLU A 179 13.21 15.13 -9.01
C GLU A 179 11.91 14.44 -8.60
N LEU A 180 11.49 13.37 -9.29
CA LEU A 180 10.29 12.63 -8.97
C LEU A 180 10.36 12.03 -7.56
N SER A 181 11.51 11.50 -7.15
CA SER A 181 11.71 10.96 -5.81
C SER A 181 11.53 12.04 -4.74
N SER A 182 12.14 13.21 -4.92
CA SER A 182 12.00 14.35 -4.00
C SER A 182 10.56 14.89 -3.96
N LEU A 183 9.94 15.10 -5.12
CA LEU A 183 8.57 15.62 -5.22
C LEU A 183 7.55 14.66 -4.60
N SER A 184 7.74 13.34 -4.74
CA SER A 184 6.90 12.31 -4.14
C SER A 184 6.93 12.39 -2.61
N ASN A 185 8.10 12.52 -2.01
CA ASN A 185 8.24 12.70 -0.57
C ASN A 185 7.61 14.01 -0.09
N THR A 186 7.85 15.12 -0.82
CA THR A 186 7.26 16.43 -0.52
C THR A 186 5.73 16.36 -0.52
N PHE A 187 5.12 15.68 -1.50
CA PHE A 187 3.67 15.50 -1.56
C PHE A 187 3.13 14.81 -0.30
N GLY A 188 3.77 13.73 0.13
CA GLY A 188 3.38 12.99 1.34
C GLY A 188 3.44 13.86 2.60
N ASN A 189 4.48 14.68 2.74
CA ASN A 189 4.67 15.58 3.88
C ASN A 189 3.65 16.74 3.88
N MET A 190 3.38 17.35 2.72
CA MET A 190 2.34 18.38 2.58
C MET A 190 0.97 17.82 2.98
N LEU A 191 0.63 16.62 2.52
CA LEU A 191 -0.64 15.99 2.85
C LEU A 191 -0.71 15.63 4.35
N LEU A 192 0.36 15.17 4.96
CA LEU A 192 0.40 14.92 6.41
C LEU A 192 0.13 16.21 7.20
N ALA A 193 0.71 17.35 6.78
CA ALA A 193 0.45 18.65 7.39
C ALA A 193 -1.03 19.06 7.26
N GLU A 194 -1.65 18.89 6.09
CA GLU A 194 -3.07 19.16 5.86
C GLU A 194 -3.98 18.26 6.72
N ASN A 195 -3.62 16.99 6.88
CA ASN A 195 -4.34 16.06 7.75
C ASN A 195 -4.26 16.46 9.22
N ASN A 196 -3.11 16.91 9.69
CA ASN A 196 -2.92 17.39 11.05
C ASN A 196 -3.69 18.71 11.29
N ALA A 197 -3.68 19.63 10.32
CA ALA A 197 -4.47 20.87 10.39
C ALA A 197 -5.97 20.60 10.47
N PHE A 198 -6.47 19.61 9.71
CA PHE A 198 -7.86 19.16 9.81
C PHE A 198 -8.17 18.63 11.21
N ALA A 199 -7.30 17.78 11.75
CA ALA A 199 -7.49 17.21 13.09
C ALA A 199 -7.46 18.29 14.19
N GLU A 200 -6.61 19.30 14.05
CA GLU A 200 -6.56 20.44 14.98
C GLU A 200 -7.83 21.29 14.93
N GLU A 201 -8.36 21.55 13.73
CA GLU A 201 -9.57 22.39 13.56
C GLU A 201 -10.84 21.70 14.08
N PHE A 202 -10.99 20.40 13.84
CA PHE A 202 -12.26 19.68 14.12
C PHE A 202 -12.18 18.74 15.33
N GLY A 203 -11.00 18.49 15.88
CA GLY A 203 -10.81 17.48 16.95
C GLY A 203 -11.04 16.04 16.48
N VAL A 204 -10.95 15.79 15.16
CA VAL A 204 -11.26 14.51 14.50
C VAL A 204 -10.09 14.16 13.58
N ALA A 205 -9.48 13.01 13.79
CA ALA A 205 -8.46 12.51 12.87
C ALA A 205 -9.05 12.15 11.50
N ILE A 206 -8.24 12.21 10.44
CA ILE A 206 -8.72 11.86 9.09
C ILE A 206 -9.24 10.42 9.01
N SER A 207 -8.68 9.49 9.77
CA SER A 207 -9.17 8.11 9.88
C SER A 207 -10.56 8.00 10.52
N GLU A 208 -10.96 8.98 11.33
CA GLU A 208 -12.24 9.02 12.03
C GLU A 208 -13.30 9.86 11.29
N TYR A 209 -12.91 10.50 10.17
CA TYR A 209 -13.77 11.43 9.42
C TYR A 209 -15.12 10.80 9.03
N GLY A 210 -15.12 9.57 8.51
CA GLY A 210 -16.35 8.87 8.08
C GLY A 210 -17.34 8.68 9.23
N GLY A 211 -16.87 8.23 10.39
CA GLY A 211 -17.68 8.07 11.59
C GLY A 211 -18.20 9.40 12.13
N ALA A 212 -17.37 10.44 12.14
CA ALA A 212 -17.76 11.78 12.54
C ALA A 212 -18.87 12.35 11.62
N MET A 213 -18.74 12.17 10.31
CA MET A 213 -19.77 12.60 9.34
C MET A 213 -21.09 11.83 9.51
N ALA A 214 -21.04 10.55 9.87
CA ALA A 214 -22.23 9.73 10.08
C ALA A 214 -22.98 10.07 11.37
N SER A 215 -22.27 10.52 12.41
CA SER A 215 -22.82 10.79 13.75
C SER A 215 -23.15 12.26 14.03
N THR A 216 -22.57 13.22 13.31
CA THR A 216 -22.77 14.66 13.54
C THR A 216 -24.15 15.10 13.09
N GLU A 217 -25.01 15.52 14.02
CA GLU A 217 -26.38 16.02 13.74
C GLU A 217 -26.39 17.39 13.06
N ASP A 218 -25.47 18.28 13.41
CA ASP A 218 -25.37 19.64 12.84
C ASP A 218 -24.93 19.59 11.37
N ARG A 219 -25.88 19.85 10.47
CA ARG A 219 -25.65 19.88 9.02
C ARG A 219 -24.61 20.91 8.59
N ALA A 220 -24.58 22.09 9.24
CA ALA A 220 -23.62 23.13 8.91
C ALA A 220 -22.18 22.71 9.29
N LEU A 221 -22.04 22.01 10.42
CA LEU A 221 -20.76 21.43 10.80
C LEU A 221 -20.33 20.32 9.83
N ARG A 222 -21.24 19.42 9.40
CA ARG A 222 -20.95 18.43 8.37
C ARG A 222 -20.47 19.09 7.07
N GLU A 223 -21.17 20.12 6.61
CA GLU A 223 -20.79 20.88 5.41
C GLU A 223 -19.38 21.48 5.56
N LYS A 224 -19.06 22.08 6.72
CA LYS A 224 -17.75 22.65 7.01
C LYS A 224 -16.65 21.58 7.01
N MET A 225 -16.88 20.47 7.70
CA MET A 225 -15.95 19.34 7.74
C MET A 225 -15.72 18.73 6.35
N PHE A 226 -16.78 18.51 5.58
CA PHE A 226 -16.70 18.00 4.21
C PHE A 226 -15.87 18.92 3.32
N LYS A 227 -16.13 20.23 3.34
CA LYS A 227 -15.38 21.19 2.52
C LYS A 227 -13.90 21.21 2.90
N ALA A 228 -13.58 21.21 4.18
CA ALA A 228 -12.20 21.13 4.65
C ALA A 228 -11.53 19.80 4.23
N TYR A 229 -12.23 18.69 4.37
CA TYR A 229 -11.75 17.38 3.93
C TYR A 229 -11.48 17.35 2.41
N ALA A 230 -12.42 17.83 1.62
CA ALA A 230 -12.37 17.80 0.16
C ALA A 230 -11.39 18.82 -0.45
N SER A 231 -10.97 19.84 0.32
CA SER A 231 -10.02 20.86 -0.13
C SER A 231 -8.58 20.63 0.32
N ARG A 232 -8.27 19.52 0.96
CA ARG A 232 -6.88 19.21 1.36
C ARG A 232 -5.94 19.28 0.15
N GLY A 233 -4.79 19.94 0.33
CA GLY A 233 -3.85 20.21 -0.75
C GLY A 233 -4.35 21.19 -1.81
N ASN A 234 -5.48 21.90 -1.57
CA ASN A 234 -6.08 22.90 -2.48
C ASN A 234 -6.53 24.16 -1.72
N ASN A 235 -5.79 24.58 -0.72
CA ASN A 235 -6.16 25.71 0.15
C ASN A 235 -5.40 26.99 -0.19
N GLY A 236 -4.53 27.02 -1.21
CA GLY A 236 -3.71 28.18 -1.59
C GLY A 236 -2.68 28.58 -0.54
N ASN A 237 -2.38 27.67 0.39
CA ASN A 237 -1.35 27.81 1.43
C ASN A 237 -0.04 27.12 1.00
N GLU A 238 0.92 27.00 1.92
CA GLU A 238 2.21 26.31 1.68
C GLU A 238 2.06 24.82 1.39
N ASN A 239 0.93 24.21 1.73
CA ASN A 239 0.62 22.81 1.47
C ASN A 239 -0.27 22.60 0.23
N ASP A 240 -0.40 23.63 -0.64
CA ASP A 240 -1.13 23.50 -1.90
C ASP A 240 -0.33 22.64 -2.90
N THR A 241 -0.83 21.45 -3.20
CA THR A 241 -0.12 20.44 -3.99
C THR A 241 -0.20 20.63 -5.50
N LYS A 242 -0.99 21.57 -6.02
CA LYS A 242 -1.27 21.69 -7.46
C LYS A 242 -0.04 21.92 -8.32
N GLU A 243 0.86 22.83 -7.93
CA GLU A 243 2.10 23.07 -8.68
C GLU A 243 3.01 21.84 -8.69
N LEU A 244 3.06 21.13 -7.56
CA LEU A 244 3.85 19.92 -7.42
C LEU A 244 3.30 18.80 -8.31
N ILE A 245 1.98 18.60 -8.33
CA ILE A 245 1.30 17.64 -9.22
C ILE A 245 1.61 17.93 -10.68
N MET A 246 1.49 19.19 -11.12
CA MET A 246 1.78 19.60 -12.48
C MET A 246 3.22 19.25 -12.87
N LYS A 247 4.17 19.55 -11.99
CA LYS A 247 5.59 19.22 -12.20
C LYS A 247 5.82 17.71 -12.26
N MET A 248 5.24 16.94 -11.33
CA MET A 248 5.36 15.49 -11.31
C MET A 248 4.80 14.86 -12.58
N MET A 249 3.62 15.28 -13.02
CA MET A 249 3.01 14.75 -14.24
C MET A 249 3.81 15.10 -15.50
N ALA A 250 4.33 16.33 -15.61
CA ALA A 250 5.22 16.72 -16.71
C ALA A 250 6.47 15.82 -16.78
N LEU A 251 7.10 15.56 -15.65
CA LEU A 251 8.27 14.67 -15.56
C LEU A 251 7.92 13.20 -15.89
N ARG A 252 6.77 12.70 -15.44
CA ARG A 252 6.30 11.35 -15.77
C ARG A 252 6.04 11.18 -17.26
N ILE A 253 5.43 12.18 -17.90
CA ILE A 253 5.19 12.21 -19.35
C ILE A 253 6.52 12.24 -20.12
N GLU A 254 7.46 13.09 -19.69
CA GLU A 254 8.78 13.16 -20.30
C GLU A 254 9.51 11.82 -20.17
N LYS A 255 9.49 11.20 -18.98
CA LYS A 255 10.06 9.87 -18.74
C LYS A 255 9.47 8.81 -19.67
N ALA A 256 8.14 8.76 -19.81
CA ALA A 256 7.48 7.80 -20.68
C ALA A 256 7.90 7.99 -22.14
N LYS A 257 7.98 9.24 -22.62
CA LYS A 257 8.43 9.56 -23.98
C LYS A 257 9.88 9.18 -24.24
N LEU A 258 10.77 9.43 -23.29
CA LEU A 258 12.17 8.99 -23.38
C LEU A 258 12.27 7.46 -23.56
N LEU A 259 11.41 6.71 -22.90
CA LEU A 259 11.36 5.24 -23.00
C LEU A 259 10.54 4.73 -24.19
N GLY A 260 10.06 5.62 -25.07
CA GLY A 260 9.33 5.25 -26.29
C GLY A 260 7.83 4.98 -26.10
N TYR A 261 7.26 5.35 -24.96
CA TYR A 261 5.83 5.26 -24.71
C TYR A 261 5.12 6.59 -24.98
N GLU A 262 3.87 6.53 -25.35
CA GLU A 262 3.06 7.74 -25.62
C GLU A 262 2.73 8.50 -24.31
N ASN A 263 2.50 7.75 -23.23
CA ASN A 263 2.09 8.30 -21.95
C ASN A 263 2.54 7.39 -20.79
N PRO A 264 2.49 7.89 -19.53
CA PRO A 264 2.87 7.11 -18.34
C PRO A 264 2.06 5.82 -18.13
N ALA A 265 0.76 5.82 -18.48
CA ALA A 265 -0.07 4.61 -18.29
C ALA A 265 0.40 3.46 -19.17
N GLN A 266 0.73 3.70 -20.44
CA GLN A 266 1.28 2.67 -21.33
C GLN A 266 2.60 2.11 -20.76
N MET A 267 3.48 2.98 -20.26
CA MET A 267 4.76 2.56 -19.68
C MET A 267 4.56 1.67 -18.44
N ILE A 268 3.69 2.11 -17.53
CA ILE A 268 3.49 1.41 -16.25
C ILE A 268 2.74 0.08 -16.42
N LEU A 269 1.75 0.05 -17.30
CA LEU A 269 0.89 -1.13 -17.47
C LEU A 269 1.52 -2.22 -18.35
N ALA A 270 2.60 -1.94 -19.06
CA ALA A 270 3.25 -2.88 -19.98
C ALA A 270 3.67 -4.21 -19.33
N ASP A 271 3.95 -4.23 -18.04
CA ASP A 271 4.36 -5.41 -17.26
C ASP A 271 3.33 -5.82 -16.19
N LYS A 272 2.08 -5.34 -16.30
CA LYS A 272 0.98 -5.69 -15.38
C LYS A 272 0.05 -6.72 -16.01
N MET A 273 -0.84 -7.33 -15.19
CA MET A 273 -1.83 -8.31 -15.67
C MET A 273 -2.79 -7.70 -16.70
N ALA A 274 -3.22 -6.46 -16.51
CA ALA A 274 -4.10 -5.74 -17.43
C ALA A 274 -3.42 -5.40 -18.77
N GLY A 275 -2.11 -5.18 -18.78
CA GLY A 275 -1.28 -5.01 -19.98
C GLY A 275 -1.42 -3.67 -20.70
N THR A 276 -2.59 -3.08 -20.78
CA THR A 276 -2.85 -1.83 -21.52
C THR A 276 -3.82 -0.87 -20.82
N PRO A 277 -3.71 0.46 -21.06
CA PRO A 277 -4.68 1.43 -20.56
C PRO A 277 -6.12 1.17 -21.03
N GLU A 278 -6.30 0.68 -22.24
CA GLU A 278 -7.62 0.38 -22.83
C GLU A 278 -8.31 -0.79 -22.12
N ALA A 279 -7.55 -1.80 -21.69
CA ALA A 279 -8.08 -2.92 -20.90
C ALA A 279 -8.58 -2.42 -19.53
N VAL A 280 -7.82 -1.55 -18.86
CA VAL A 280 -8.20 -0.93 -17.59
C VAL A 280 -9.42 -0.02 -17.76
N ASP A 281 -9.45 0.84 -18.80
CA ASP A 281 -10.57 1.74 -19.06
C ASP A 281 -11.87 0.96 -19.33
N THR A 282 -11.79 -0.09 -20.16
CA THR A 282 -12.94 -0.97 -20.44
C THR A 282 -13.46 -1.65 -19.17
N PHE A 283 -12.56 -2.14 -18.33
CA PHE A 283 -12.90 -2.76 -17.05
C PHE A 283 -13.61 -1.77 -16.11
N LEU A 284 -13.04 -0.59 -15.92
CA LEU A 284 -13.59 0.44 -15.03
C LEU A 284 -14.92 1.00 -15.53
N ALA A 285 -15.08 1.19 -16.86
CA ALA A 285 -16.35 1.62 -17.45
C ALA A 285 -17.47 0.60 -17.20
N GLY A 286 -17.13 -0.70 -17.23
CA GLY A 286 -18.07 -1.78 -16.92
C GLY A 286 -18.58 -1.76 -15.47
N ILE A 287 -17.82 -1.20 -14.54
CA ILE A 287 -18.17 -1.09 -13.11
C ILE A 287 -18.88 0.23 -12.81
N MET A 288 -18.40 1.34 -13.36
CA MET A 288 -18.85 2.70 -13.02
C MET A 288 -20.34 2.92 -13.31
N ALA A 289 -20.83 2.49 -14.47
CA ALA A 289 -22.22 2.72 -14.85
C ALA A 289 -23.25 1.99 -13.96
N PRO A 290 -23.09 0.69 -13.62
CA PRO A 290 -23.93 0.00 -12.64
C PRO A 290 -23.84 0.62 -11.24
N ALA A 291 -22.64 0.99 -10.79
CA ALA A 291 -22.41 1.59 -9.47
C ALA A 291 -23.16 2.93 -9.32
N VAL A 292 -23.04 3.83 -10.29
CA VAL A 292 -23.78 5.11 -10.30
C VAL A 292 -25.29 4.88 -10.32
N LYS A 293 -25.77 3.87 -11.06
CA LYS A 293 -27.21 3.53 -11.07
C LYS A 293 -27.68 3.12 -9.68
N LYS A 294 -26.91 2.30 -8.97
CA LYS A 294 -27.21 1.88 -7.59
C LYS A 294 -27.13 3.04 -6.62
N ALA A 295 -26.09 3.89 -6.72
CA ALA A 295 -25.93 5.09 -5.89
C ALA A 295 -27.14 6.04 -6.02
N LYS A 296 -27.67 6.22 -7.24
CA LYS A 296 -28.91 6.99 -7.45
C LYS A 296 -30.13 6.38 -6.75
N ALA A 297 -30.22 5.07 -6.65
CA ALA A 297 -31.28 4.41 -5.89
C ALA A 297 -31.10 4.62 -4.37
N GLU A 298 -29.86 4.60 -3.89
CA GLU A 298 -29.51 4.88 -2.48
C GLU A 298 -29.88 6.32 -2.08
N ILE A 299 -29.66 7.31 -2.97
CA ILE A 299 -30.11 8.70 -2.76
C ILE A 299 -31.62 8.78 -2.55
N VAL A 300 -32.42 8.00 -3.26
CA VAL A 300 -33.88 8.00 -3.07
C VAL A 300 -34.27 7.60 -1.66
N ASP A 301 -33.65 6.56 -1.12
CA ASP A 301 -33.88 6.13 0.26
C ASP A 301 -33.44 7.20 1.28
N MET A 302 -32.27 7.81 1.08
CA MET A 302 -31.76 8.89 1.92
C MET A 302 -32.62 10.16 1.85
N GLN A 303 -33.07 10.53 0.64
CA GLN A 303 -33.95 11.69 0.48
C GLN A 303 -35.30 11.48 1.17
N ALA A 304 -35.79 10.25 1.25
CA ALA A 304 -37.01 9.94 2.01
C ALA A 304 -36.81 10.22 3.52
N MET A 305 -35.63 9.86 4.09
CA MET A 305 -35.27 10.18 5.47
C MET A 305 -35.14 11.70 5.67
N MET A 306 -34.48 12.40 4.76
CA MET A 306 -34.36 13.87 4.82
C MET A 306 -35.74 14.56 4.72
N ASN A 307 -36.65 14.05 3.91
CA ASN A 307 -38.03 14.59 3.82
C ASN A 307 -38.80 14.44 5.13
N ALA A 308 -38.54 13.39 5.92
CA ALA A 308 -39.12 13.30 7.28
C ALA A 308 -38.55 14.35 8.21
N ASP A 309 -37.25 14.64 8.15
CA ASP A 309 -36.61 15.72 8.92
C ASP A 309 -37.15 17.13 8.50
N ILE A 310 -37.39 17.33 7.19
CA ILE A 310 -38.02 18.55 6.69
C ILE A 310 -39.44 18.70 7.25
N ALA A 311 -40.22 17.62 7.22
CA ALA A 311 -41.60 17.62 7.77
C ALA A 311 -41.63 17.89 9.30
N ALA A 312 -40.59 17.44 10.01
CA ALA A 312 -40.41 17.73 11.44
C ALA A 312 -39.89 19.14 11.72
N GLY A 313 -39.60 19.96 10.70
CA GLY A 313 -39.10 21.35 10.85
C GLY A 313 -37.62 21.42 11.19
N LEU A 314 -36.86 20.32 11.07
CA LEU A 314 -35.42 20.25 11.34
C LEU A 314 -34.58 20.80 10.17
N LEU A 315 -35.13 20.81 8.96
CA LEU A 315 -34.47 21.30 7.76
C LEU A 315 -35.41 22.22 6.95
N PRO A 316 -34.87 23.15 6.15
CA PRO A 316 -35.64 23.97 5.23
C PRO A 316 -36.40 23.13 4.19
N ALA A 317 -37.58 23.61 3.79
CA ALA A 317 -38.34 23.00 2.70
C ALA A 317 -37.52 22.98 1.40
N GLY A 318 -37.54 21.82 0.71
CA GLY A 318 -36.81 21.64 -0.56
C GLY A 318 -35.33 21.31 -0.40
N SER A 319 -34.83 21.03 0.81
CA SER A 319 -33.47 20.50 1.02
C SER A 319 -33.29 19.20 0.25
N LYS A 320 -32.12 19.03 -0.33
CA LYS A 320 -31.71 17.82 -1.07
C LYS A 320 -30.48 17.21 -0.42
N ILE A 321 -30.26 15.94 -0.68
CA ILE A 321 -29.02 15.26 -0.32
C ILE A 321 -27.86 15.93 -1.05
N GLU A 322 -26.88 16.34 -0.29
CA GLU A 322 -25.62 16.93 -0.72
C GLU A 322 -24.48 15.98 -0.31
N PRO A 323 -23.27 16.12 -0.83
CA PRO A 323 -22.15 15.24 -0.46
C PRO A 323 -21.90 15.11 1.05
N TRP A 324 -22.07 16.19 1.80
CA TRP A 324 -21.91 16.21 3.27
C TRP A 324 -23.07 15.57 4.03
N ASP A 325 -24.15 15.21 3.35
CA ASP A 325 -25.30 14.53 3.94
C ASP A 325 -25.22 13.02 3.79
N TRP A 326 -24.39 12.51 2.86
CA TRP A 326 -24.39 11.10 2.49
C TRP A 326 -24.18 10.18 3.69
N ALA A 327 -23.08 10.31 4.41
CA ALA A 327 -22.75 9.44 5.54
C ALA A 327 -23.85 9.47 6.63
N TYR A 328 -24.35 10.66 6.95
CA TYR A 328 -25.39 10.84 7.96
C TYR A 328 -26.72 10.18 7.58
N TYR A 329 -27.20 10.40 6.36
CA TYR A 329 -28.47 9.82 5.92
C TYR A 329 -28.34 8.35 5.53
N ALA A 330 -27.21 7.91 5.05
CA ALA A 330 -26.92 6.50 4.87
C ALA A 330 -27.02 5.75 6.20
N GLU A 331 -26.44 6.29 7.28
CA GLU A 331 -26.56 5.71 8.62
C GLU A 331 -28.02 5.68 9.13
N LYS A 332 -28.81 6.72 8.89
CA LYS A 332 -30.26 6.72 9.18
C LYS A 332 -31.01 5.63 8.41
N VAL A 333 -30.70 5.45 7.11
CA VAL A 333 -31.29 4.38 6.29
C VAL A 333 -30.85 3.01 6.81
N ARG A 334 -29.57 2.82 7.14
CA ARG A 334 -29.05 1.58 7.70
C ARG A 334 -29.77 1.18 8.99
N LYS A 335 -29.93 2.14 9.92
CA LYS A 335 -30.69 1.95 11.16
C LYS A 335 -32.15 1.60 10.90
N ALA A 336 -32.81 2.29 9.97
CA ALA A 336 -34.22 2.06 9.67
C ALA A 336 -34.48 0.76 8.91
N LYS A 337 -33.62 0.40 7.97
CA LYS A 337 -33.83 -0.71 7.03
C LYS A 337 -33.34 -2.06 7.59
N TYR A 338 -32.21 -2.04 8.31
CA TYR A 338 -31.56 -3.23 8.83
C TYR A 338 -31.58 -3.33 10.36
N ALA A 339 -32.12 -2.32 11.05
CA ALA A 339 -32.05 -2.17 12.51
C ALA A 339 -30.61 -2.38 13.04
N LEU A 340 -29.62 -1.95 12.25
CA LEU A 340 -28.20 -2.02 12.53
C LEU A 340 -27.70 -0.62 12.89
N ASP A 341 -27.14 -0.49 14.07
CA ASP A 341 -26.52 0.72 14.59
C ASP A 341 -25.05 0.42 14.88
N GLU A 342 -24.13 1.24 14.43
CA GLU A 342 -22.70 1.08 14.68
C GLU A 342 -22.39 1.08 16.18
N GLU A 343 -23.09 1.87 16.97
CA GLU A 343 -22.94 1.87 18.43
C GLU A 343 -23.37 0.54 19.08
N GLN A 344 -24.17 -0.27 18.39
CA GLN A 344 -24.53 -1.62 18.85
C GLN A 344 -23.46 -2.66 18.47
N THR A 345 -22.69 -2.42 17.42
CA THR A 345 -21.67 -3.35 16.93
C THR A 345 -20.31 -3.14 17.59
N LYS A 346 -19.86 -1.87 17.72
CA LYS A 346 -18.56 -1.51 18.31
C LYS A 346 -18.24 -2.23 19.64
N PRO A 347 -19.17 -2.40 20.60
CA PRO A 347 -18.86 -3.10 21.86
C PRO A 347 -18.35 -4.53 21.70
N TYR A 348 -18.58 -5.17 20.55
CA TYR A 348 -18.15 -6.55 20.25
C TYR A 348 -16.81 -6.62 19.52
N PHE A 349 -16.29 -5.49 19.03
CA PHE A 349 -15.10 -5.44 18.19
C PHE A 349 -13.94 -4.73 18.90
N GLN A 350 -13.57 -5.24 20.08
CA GLN A 350 -12.33 -4.82 20.74
C GLN A 350 -11.13 -5.20 19.88
N MET A 351 -10.22 -4.25 19.58
CA MET A 351 -9.11 -4.42 18.64
C MET A 351 -8.27 -5.67 18.94
N GLU A 352 -7.94 -5.90 20.19
CA GLU A 352 -7.14 -7.07 20.60
C GLU A 352 -7.86 -8.39 20.31
N ASN A 353 -9.19 -8.43 20.49
CA ASN A 353 -10.01 -9.60 20.17
C ASN A 353 -10.10 -9.82 18.66
N VAL A 354 -10.25 -8.75 17.87
CA VAL A 354 -10.27 -8.84 16.41
C VAL A 354 -8.94 -9.36 15.89
N ARG A 355 -7.82 -8.84 16.39
CA ARG A 355 -6.47 -9.34 16.06
C ARG A 355 -6.33 -10.83 16.45
N GLN A 356 -6.77 -11.21 17.64
CA GLN A 356 -6.73 -12.61 18.06
C GLN A 356 -7.60 -13.49 17.15
N GLY A 357 -8.76 -12.99 16.73
CA GLY A 357 -9.63 -13.68 15.77
C GLY A 357 -8.96 -13.96 14.43
N VAL A 358 -8.17 -13.01 13.94
CA VAL A 358 -7.34 -13.22 12.73
C VAL A 358 -6.26 -14.30 12.98
N PHE A 359 -5.61 -14.29 14.14
CA PHE A 359 -4.64 -15.32 14.50
C PHE A 359 -5.30 -16.71 14.59
N ASP A 360 -6.43 -16.82 15.25
CA ASP A 360 -7.19 -18.07 15.38
C ASP A 360 -7.67 -18.60 14.03
N LEU A 361 -8.16 -17.68 13.17
CA LEU A 361 -8.55 -18.01 11.80
C LEU A 361 -7.37 -18.59 11.01
N THR A 362 -6.22 -17.93 11.04
CA THR A 362 -5.03 -18.36 10.28
C THR A 362 -4.37 -19.59 10.89
N THR A 363 -4.52 -19.82 12.20
CA THR A 363 -4.21 -21.10 12.84
C THR A 363 -5.08 -22.22 12.25
N LYS A 364 -6.39 -21.99 12.14
CA LYS A 364 -7.34 -22.97 11.59
C LYS A 364 -7.13 -23.23 10.10
N LEU A 365 -6.87 -22.17 9.32
CA LEU A 365 -6.72 -22.26 7.85
C LEU A 365 -5.36 -22.79 7.41
N PHE A 366 -4.29 -22.36 8.09
CA PHE A 366 -2.91 -22.54 7.63
C PHE A 366 -2.01 -23.26 8.62
N GLY A 367 -2.45 -23.51 9.83
CA GLY A 367 -1.67 -24.15 10.89
C GLY A 367 -0.74 -23.21 11.67
N LEU A 368 -0.80 -21.91 11.42
CA LEU A 368 0.10 -20.93 12.05
C LEU A 368 -0.13 -20.83 13.56
N GLN A 369 0.96 -20.62 14.30
CA GLN A 369 0.92 -20.40 15.75
C GLN A 369 1.55 -19.05 16.08
N TYR A 370 1.01 -18.36 17.07
CA TYR A 370 1.42 -17.00 17.45
C TYR A 370 1.85 -16.95 18.90
N GLU A 371 3.00 -16.35 19.16
CA GLU A 371 3.54 -16.14 20.50
C GLU A 371 3.89 -14.65 20.64
N LYS A 372 3.27 -13.95 21.60
CA LYS A 372 3.63 -12.56 21.90
C LYS A 372 5.06 -12.49 22.40
N LEU A 373 5.83 -11.60 21.82
CA LEU A 373 7.22 -11.36 22.18
C LEU A 373 7.30 -10.26 23.25
N GLU A 374 7.88 -10.60 24.39
CA GLU A 374 8.13 -9.63 25.45
C GLU A 374 9.56 -9.09 25.35
N ASN A 375 9.75 -7.84 25.75
CA ASN A 375 11.06 -7.19 25.84
C ASN A 375 11.86 -7.14 24.53
N ILE A 376 11.16 -7.04 23.39
CA ILE A 376 11.81 -6.79 22.10
C ILE A 376 12.04 -5.29 21.90
N PRO A 377 13.06 -4.90 21.13
CA PRO A 377 13.22 -3.51 20.72
C PRO A 377 12.06 -3.11 19.80
N THR A 378 11.30 -2.07 20.15
CA THR A 378 10.28 -1.48 19.29
C THR A 378 10.60 0.00 19.08
N TYR A 379 10.11 0.57 17.97
CA TYR A 379 10.33 1.99 17.65
C TYR A 379 9.31 2.91 18.34
N HIS A 380 8.17 2.40 18.79
CA HIS A 380 7.14 3.13 19.52
C HIS A 380 6.49 2.25 20.58
N ALA A 381 5.94 2.87 21.63
CA ALA A 381 5.32 2.15 22.76
C ALA A 381 4.04 1.39 22.38
N ASP A 382 3.34 1.84 21.34
CA ASP A 382 2.12 1.19 20.85
C ASP A 382 2.41 -0.06 19.97
N VAL A 383 3.67 -0.34 19.65
CA VAL A 383 4.05 -1.45 18.79
C VAL A 383 4.17 -2.74 19.60
N GLU A 384 3.46 -3.76 19.17
CA GLU A 384 3.56 -5.11 19.73
C GLU A 384 4.17 -6.08 18.71
N GLY A 385 4.93 -7.06 19.17
CA GLY A 385 5.55 -8.07 18.30
C GLY A 385 5.06 -9.47 18.60
N PHE A 386 4.91 -10.27 17.54
CA PHE A 386 4.51 -11.66 17.63
C PHE A 386 5.43 -12.53 16.77
N LYS A 387 5.93 -13.61 17.38
CA LYS A 387 6.58 -14.68 16.66
C LYS A 387 5.53 -15.54 16.00
N VAL A 388 5.75 -15.89 14.74
CA VAL A 388 4.87 -16.75 13.96
C VAL A 388 5.62 -18.05 13.63
N THR A 389 5.03 -19.20 13.95
CA THR A 389 5.57 -20.52 13.62
C THR A 389 4.55 -21.34 12.83
N ASP A 390 5.03 -22.29 12.04
CA ASP A 390 4.18 -23.29 11.38
C ASP A 390 3.74 -24.38 12.38
N ALA A 391 2.84 -25.24 11.96
CA ALA A 391 2.30 -26.35 12.76
C ALA A 391 3.37 -27.32 13.29
N ASP A 392 4.49 -27.45 12.59
CA ASP A 392 5.64 -28.27 13.00
C ASP A 392 6.61 -27.55 13.96
N GLY A 393 6.34 -26.28 14.28
CA GLY A 393 7.15 -25.43 15.15
C GLY A 393 8.27 -24.67 14.43
N SER A 394 8.43 -24.83 13.12
CA SER A 394 9.41 -24.06 12.32
C SER A 394 9.05 -22.56 12.31
N LEU A 395 10.08 -21.70 12.35
CA LEU A 395 9.88 -20.24 12.33
C LEU A 395 9.37 -19.79 10.96
N ILE A 396 8.24 -19.12 10.92
CA ILE A 396 7.69 -18.45 9.74
C ILE A 396 8.19 -17.01 9.66
N GLY A 397 8.24 -16.28 10.77
CA GLY A 397 8.72 -14.91 10.81
C GLY A 397 8.26 -14.18 12.07
N VAL A 398 8.41 -12.86 12.04
CA VAL A 398 7.91 -11.97 13.08
C VAL A 398 6.99 -10.94 12.47
N ILE A 399 5.87 -10.66 13.12
CA ILE A 399 4.99 -9.54 12.80
C ILE A 399 5.01 -8.51 13.93
N LEU A 400 5.28 -7.26 13.56
CA LEU A 400 5.11 -6.09 14.42
C LEU A 400 3.77 -5.45 14.07
N THR A 401 2.91 -5.20 15.05
CA THR A 401 1.62 -4.54 14.85
C THR A 401 1.67 -3.12 15.38
N ASP A 402 1.34 -2.15 14.54
CA ASP A 402 1.33 -0.72 14.84
C ASP A 402 -0.03 -0.12 14.42
N TYR A 403 -1.01 -0.19 15.31
CA TYR A 403 -2.41 -0.01 14.95
C TYR A 403 -3.02 1.33 15.31
N PHE A 404 -2.32 2.19 16.06
CA PHE A 404 -2.90 3.44 16.52
C PHE A 404 -2.36 4.68 15.80
N PRO A 405 -3.22 5.70 15.52
CA PRO A 405 -2.81 6.93 14.88
C PRO A 405 -1.95 7.81 15.80
N ARG A 406 -1.06 8.61 15.21
CA ARG A 406 -0.27 9.66 15.85
C ARG A 406 0.10 10.73 14.83
N SER A 407 0.46 11.93 15.29
CA SER A 407 0.74 13.08 14.41
C SER A 407 1.94 12.88 13.48
N THR A 408 2.86 11.98 13.86
CA THR A 408 4.05 11.60 13.07
C THR A 408 3.83 10.42 12.13
N LYS A 409 2.62 9.85 12.10
CA LYS A 409 2.28 8.66 11.32
C LYS A 409 1.39 9.03 10.14
N ARG A 410 1.69 8.48 8.96
CA ARG A 410 0.83 8.63 7.77
C ARG A 410 -0.53 8.00 8.00
N GLY A 411 -1.57 8.58 7.37
CA GLY A 411 -2.93 8.04 7.39
C GLY A 411 -3.07 6.84 6.46
N GLY A 412 -4.10 6.04 6.69
CA GLY A 412 -4.36 4.78 5.98
C GLY A 412 -3.84 3.57 6.74
N ALA A 413 -3.82 2.43 6.06
CA ALA A 413 -3.26 1.18 6.58
C ALA A 413 -2.34 0.57 5.52
N TRP A 414 -1.35 -0.21 5.95
CA TRP A 414 -0.42 -0.89 5.05
C TRP A 414 0.39 -1.97 5.77
N MET A 415 0.97 -2.85 4.98
CA MET A 415 2.00 -3.79 5.39
C MET A 415 3.34 -3.43 4.73
N ASN A 416 4.45 -3.59 5.45
CA ASN A 416 5.79 -3.47 4.90
C ASN A 416 6.77 -4.43 5.61
N ASN A 417 8.02 -4.54 5.09
CA ASN A 417 9.06 -5.37 5.67
C ASN A 417 10.18 -4.50 6.26
N PHE A 418 10.66 -4.87 7.45
CA PHE A 418 11.98 -4.46 7.95
C PHE A 418 13.07 -5.40 7.46
N VAL A 419 12.74 -6.68 7.33
CA VAL A 419 13.60 -7.74 6.80
C VAL A 419 12.79 -8.56 5.82
N ASN A 420 13.28 -8.73 4.60
CA ASN A 420 12.65 -9.56 3.58
C ASN A 420 12.95 -11.05 3.82
N GLN A 421 12.04 -11.91 3.36
CA GLN A 421 12.32 -13.34 3.27
C GLN A 421 13.25 -13.62 2.09
N GLU A 422 14.27 -14.43 2.29
CA GLU A 422 15.16 -14.93 1.25
C GLU A 422 15.89 -16.21 1.71
N ILE A 423 16.58 -16.88 0.79
CA ILE A 423 17.49 -17.97 1.10
C ILE A 423 18.90 -17.61 0.62
N VAL A 424 19.84 -17.46 1.57
CA VAL A 424 21.24 -17.13 1.28
C VAL A 424 22.12 -18.28 1.71
N ASP A 425 22.90 -18.85 0.77
CA ASP A 425 23.81 -19.98 1.02
C ASP A 425 23.13 -21.18 1.71
N GLY A 426 21.87 -21.43 1.35
CA GLY A 426 21.06 -22.50 1.93
C GLY A 426 20.52 -22.20 3.34
N GLN A 427 20.75 -21.00 3.86
CA GLN A 427 20.19 -20.52 5.13
C GLN A 427 18.95 -19.66 4.85
N GLU A 428 17.88 -20.00 5.49
CA GLU A 428 16.61 -19.26 5.37
C GLU A 428 16.62 -18.04 6.27
N ILE A 429 16.47 -16.86 5.68
CA ILE A 429 16.24 -15.59 6.38
C ILE A 429 14.74 -15.38 6.43
N ARG A 430 14.19 -15.40 7.66
CA ARG A 430 12.75 -15.22 7.86
C ARG A 430 12.39 -13.74 7.98
N PRO A 431 11.20 -13.34 7.50
CA PRO A 431 10.83 -11.95 7.43
C PRO A 431 10.52 -11.35 8.80
N VAL A 432 10.82 -10.06 8.95
CA VAL A 432 10.30 -9.20 10.01
C VAL A 432 9.42 -8.16 9.32
N ILE A 433 8.12 -8.30 9.47
CA ILE A 433 7.14 -7.43 8.85
C ILE A 433 6.51 -6.48 9.87
N VAL A 434 6.02 -5.36 9.38
CA VAL A 434 5.16 -4.45 10.15
C VAL A 434 3.80 -4.36 9.50
N ASN A 435 2.75 -4.47 10.31
CA ASN A 435 1.36 -4.33 9.92
C ASN A 435 0.83 -3.06 10.58
N VAL A 436 0.48 -2.07 9.78
CA VAL A 436 0.21 -0.71 10.23
C VAL A 436 -1.26 -0.38 10.00
N GLY A 437 -1.90 0.20 11.03
CA GLY A 437 -3.25 0.73 10.96
C GLY A 437 -3.34 2.11 11.61
N ASN A 438 -4.51 2.73 11.50
CA ASN A 438 -4.85 3.97 12.18
C ASN A 438 -6.24 3.82 12.82
N PHE A 439 -6.39 2.78 13.65
CA PHE A 439 -7.66 2.41 14.27
C PHE A 439 -7.99 3.30 15.46
N SER A 440 -9.28 3.35 15.81
CA SER A 440 -9.79 4.13 16.94
C SER A 440 -9.04 3.81 18.24
N LYS A 441 -8.52 4.85 18.89
CA LYS A 441 -7.77 4.70 20.17
C LYS A 441 -8.70 4.37 21.34
N PRO A 442 -8.16 3.77 22.41
CA PRO A 442 -8.84 3.70 23.70
C PRO A 442 -9.23 5.11 24.18
N VAL A 443 -10.48 5.30 24.60
CA VAL A 443 -11.01 6.60 25.06
C VAL A 443 -11.82 6.40 26.32
N ASP A 444 -11.68 7.31 27.29
CA ASP A 444 -12.46 7.35 28.54
C ASP A 444 -12.46 6.05 29.34
N GLY A 445 -11.35 5.32 29.35
CA GLY A 445 -11.22 4.05 30.08
C GLY A 445 -11.84 2.85 29.36
N LYS A 446 -12.40 3.05 28.16
CA LYS A 446 -12.82 1.95 27.27
C LYS A 446 -11.65 1.48 26.40
N PRO A 447 -11.59 0.19 26.05
CA PRO A 447 -10.59 -0.31 25.10
C PRO A 447 -10.80 0.29 23.71
N SER A 448 -9.88 0.02 22.78
CA SER A 448 -10.09 0.32 21.35
C SER A 448 -11.25 -0.53 20.82
N LEU A 449 -12.32 0.13 20.39
CA LEU A 449 -13.52 -0.50 19.83
C LEU A 449 -13.63 -0.12 18.36
N LEU A 450 -13.53 -1.12 17.49
CA LEU A 450 -13.46 -0.93 16.04
C LEU A 450 -14.84 -0.79 15.41
N THR A 451 -14.91 -0.01 14.35
CA THR A 451 -16.02 -0.03 13.39
C THR A 451 -15.97 -1.28 12.53
N LEU A 452 -17.03 -1.59 11.79
CA LEU A 452 -17.02 -2.70 10.83
C LEU A 452 -15.96 -2.51 9.73
N ASP A 453 -15.79 -1.27 9.25
CA ASP A 453 -14.77 -0.91 8.26
C ASP A 453 -13.34 -1.10 8.79
N GLU A 454 -13.09 -0.72 10.06
CA GLU A 454 -11.79 -0.96 10.70
C GLU A 454 -11.51 -2.45 10.92
N VAL A 455 -12.52 -3.26 11.21
CA VAL A 455 -12.40 -4.73 11.30
C VAL A 455 -12.01 -5.30 9.94
N GLU A 456 -12.70 -4.92 8.87
CA GLU A 456 -12.40 -5.35 7.51
C GLU A 456 -10.98 -4.95 7.10
N THR A 457 -10.58 -3.69 7.40
CA THR A 457 -9.23 -3.18 7.15
C THR A 457 -8.15 -4.01 7.88
N LEU A 458 -8.38 -4.42 9.13
CA LEU A 458 -7.43 -5.25 9.87
C LEU A 458 -7.25 -6.62 9.20
N PHE A 459 -8.33 -7.25 8.73
CA PHE A 459 -8.26 -8.50 7.97
C PHE A 459 -7.53 -8.31 6.64
N HIS A 460 -7.79 -7.21 5.93
CA HIS A 460 -7.12 -6.83 4.68
C HIS A 460 -5.60 -6.75 4.87
N GLU A 461 -5.15 -5.91 5.79
CA GLU A 461 -3.72 -5.72 6.04
C GLU A 461 -3.04 -7.01 6.53
N TYR A 462 -3.79 -7.85 7.23
CA TYR A 462 -3.28 -9.15 7.62
C TYR A 462 -3.11 -10.10 6.43
N GLY A 463 -3.91 -9.98 5.38
CA GLY A 463 -3.72 -10.70 4.12
C GLY A 463 -2.40 -10.36 3.45
N HIS A 464 -2.01 -9.10 3.43
CA HIS A 464 -0.66 -8.69 3.00
C HIS A 464 0.43 -9.23 3.94
N ALA A 465 0.17 -9.22 5.25
CA ALA A 465 1.09 -9.80 6.22
C ALA A 465 1.35 -11.29 5.97
N LEU A 466 0.31 -12.06 5.68
CA LEU A 466 0.43 -13.48 5.31
C LEU A 466 1.25 -13.68 4.04
N HIS A 467 1.07 -12.82 3.04
CA HIS A 467 1.85 -12.88 1.79
C HIS A 467 3.35 -12.64 2.06
N GLY A 468 3.69 -11.72 2.95
CA GLY A 468 5.08 -11.51 3.38
C GLY A 468 5.63 -12.64 4.25
N LEU A 469 4.86 -13.09 5.25
CA LEU A 469 5.27 -14.11 6.21
C LEU A 469 5.47 -15.48 5.58
N LEU A 470 4.51 -15.93 4.76
CA LEU A 470 4.50 -17.29 4.21
C LEU A 470 5.38 -17.45 2.97
N SER A 471 5.98 -16.40 2.45
CA SER A 471 6.90 -16.47 1.31
C SER A 471 7.98 -17.54 1.52
N GLN A 472 8.25 -18.32 0.47
CA GLN A 472 9.27 -19.37 0.42
C GLN A 472 10.15 -19.18 -0.82
N CYS A 473 10.40 -17.94 -1.23
CA CYS A 473 11.23 -17.62 -2.37
C CYS A 473 12.73 -17.74 -2.02
N THR A 474 13.53 -18.04 -3.00
CA THR A 474 14.99 -18.02 -2.88
C THR A 474 15.52 -16.60 -2.93
N TYR A 475 14.93 -15.77 -3.81
CA TYR A 475 15.42 -14.42 -4.10
C TYR A 475 14.49 -13.34 -3.52
N LYS A 476 15.08 -12.40 -2.76
CA LYS A 476 14.33 -11.30 -2.09
C LYS A 476 13.55 -10.44 -3.06
N SER A 477 14.03 -10.28 -4.29
CA SER A 477 13.38 -9.43 -5.29
C SER A 477 12.04 -9.95 -5.78
N VAL A 478 11.74 -11.23 -5.58
CA VAL A 478 10.45 -11.88 -5.94
C VAL A 478 9.71 -12.42 -4.71
N ALA A 479 10.19 -12.14 -3.49
CA ALA A 479 9.60 -12.65 -2.25
C ALA A 479 8.36 -11.85 -1.83
N GLY A 480 7.41 -12.52 -1.18
CA GLY A 480 6.24 -11.92 -0.53
C GLY A 480 5.43 -11.01 -1.46
N THR A 481 5.26 -9.76 -1.06
CA THR A 481 4.49 -8.75 -1.80
C THR A 481 5.21 -8.16 -3.01
N SER A 482 6.41 -8.66 -3.37
CA SER A 482 7.18 -8.22 -4.56
C SER A 482 6.61 -8.77 -5.88
N VAL A 483 5.31 -8.67 -6.07
CA VAL A 483 4.50 -9.15 -7.21
C VAL A 483 4.01 -8.00 -8.09
N ALA A 484 3.32 -8.31 -9.19
CA ALA A 484 2.65 -7.29 -10.00
C ALA A 484 1.62 -6.51 -9.16
N ARG A 485 1.51 -5.20 -9.39
CA ARG A 485 0.63 -4.33 -8.58
C ARG A 485 -0.83 -4.75 -8.61
N ASP A 486 -1.32 -5.18 -9.76
CA ASP A 486 -2.69 -5.66 -9.94
C ASP A 486 -2.92 -7.13 -9.50
N PHE A 487 -1.92 -7.71 -8.81
CA PHE A 487 -2.02 -8.99 -8.12
C PHE A 487 -1.86 -8.87 -6.60
N VAL A 488 -1.20 -7.81 -6.13
CA VAL A 488 -0.80 -7.66 -4.73
C VAL A 488 -1.99 -7.60 -3.75
N GLU A 489 -3.14 -7.09 -4.22
CA GLU A 489 -4.36 -6.97 -3.40
C GLU A 489 -5.16 -8.29 -3.31
N LEU A 490 -4.81 -9.33 -4.08
CA LEU A 490 -5.53 -10.60 -4.02
C LEU A 490 -5.50 -11.27 -2.63
N PRO A 491 -4.34 -11.37 -1.95
CA PRO A 491 -4.30 -11.94 -0.60
C PRO A 491 -5.07 -11.14 0.45
N SER A 492 -5.01 -9.81 0.38
CA SER A 492 -5.67 -8.92 1.33
C SER A 492 -7.20 -9.02 1.20
N GLN A 493 -7.72 -8.94 0.00
CA GLN A 493 -9.17 -8.98 -0.27
C GLN A 493 -9.78 -10.37 -0.03
N ILE A 494 -9.02 -11.44 -0.24
CA ILE A 494 -9.48 -12.79 0.17
C ILE A 494 -9.67 -12.84 1.70
N MET A 495 -8.82 -12.21 2.48
CA MET A 495 -8.94 -12.22 3.94
C MET A 495 -10.15 -11.41 4.44
N GLU A 496 -10.54 -10.31 3.77
CA GLU A 496 -11.76 -9.55 4.09
C GLU A 496 -13.02 -10.42 4.11
N ASN A 497 -13.13 -11.39 3.19
CA ASN A 497 -14.29 -12.27 3.09
C ASN A 497 -14.54 -13.12 4.34
N TRP A 498 -13.53 -13.30 5.19
CA TRP A 498 -13.64 -14.08 6.43
C TRP A 498 -14.09 -13.23 7.62
N ALA A 499 -13.89 -11.91 7.58
CA ALA A 499 -14.11 -11.04 8.73
C ALA A 499 -15.50 -11.20 9.34
N PHE A 500 -16.54 -11.22 8.52
CA PHE A 500 -17.93 -11.23 8.98
C PHE A 500 -18.64 -12.58 8.80
N GLN A 501 -17.91 -13.66 8.52
CA GLN A 501 -18.51 -15.00 8.51
C GLN A 501 -18.98 -15.36 9.92
N PRO A 502 -20.21 -15.87 10.10
CA PRO A 502 -20.76 -16.15 11.44
C PRO A 502 -19.86 -17.04 12.31
N GLU A 503 -19.23 -18.03 11.70
CA GLU A 503 -18.32 -18.97 12.38
C GLU A 503 -17.02 -18.30 12.83
N VAL A 504 -16.56 -17.26 12.12
CA VAL A 504 -15.37 -16.49 12.47
C VAL A 504 -15.73 -15.43 13.51
N LEU A 505 -16.84 -14.70 13.33
CA LEU A 505 -17.36 -13.76 14.32
C LEU A 505 -17.50 -14.40 15.71
N ALA A 506 -17.99 -15.63 15.77
CA ALA A 506 -18.14 -16.37 17.03
C ALA A 506 -16.81 -16.59 17.78
N THR A 507 -15.66 -16.44 17.12
CA THR A 507 -14.34 -16.64 17.73
C THR A 507 -13.72 -15.36 18.30
N TYR A 508 -14.20 -14.17 17.90
CA TYR A 508 -13.55 -12.92 18.31
C TYR A 508 -14.52 -11.78 18.70
N ALA A 509 -15.77 -11.83 18.24
CA ALA A 509 -16.73 -10.77 18.49
C ALA A 509 -17.38 -10.93 19.86
N PHE A 510 -16.66 -10.52 20.91
CA PHE A 510 -17.10 -10.59 22.30
C PHE A 510 -17.33 -9.19 22.86
N HIS A 511 -18.44 -9.01 23.58
CA HIS A 511 -18.72 -7.73 24.25
C HIS A 511 -17.64 -7.41 25.28
N TYR A 512 -17.01 -6.24 25.17
CA TYR A 512 -15.81 -5.85 25.93
C TYR A 512 -16.01 -5.81 27.46
N GLU A 513 -17.27 -5.61 27.94
CA GLU A 513 -17.59 -5.59 29.37
C GLU A 513 -18.09 -6.95 29.88
N THR A 514 -18.98 -7.61 29.10
CA THR A 514 -19.67 -8.83 29.59
C THR A 514 -18.97 -10.11 29.13
N GLY A 515 -18.15 -10.06 28.07
CA GLY A 515 -17.54 -11.24 27.46
C GLY A 515 -18.53 -12.12 26.67
N GLU A 516 -19.78 -11.68 26.52
CA GLU A 516 -20.78 -12.41 25.73
C GLU A 516 -20.47 -12.32 24.24
N VAL A 517 -20.64 -13.44 23.52
CA VAL A 517 -20.48 -13.46 22.07
C VAL A 517 -21.56 -12.59 21.40
N ILE A 518 -21.22 -12.00 20.27
CA ILE A 518 -22.16 -11.20 19.46
C ILE A 518 -23.47 -11.98 19.23
N PRO A 519 -24.65 -11.36 19.47
CA PRO A 519 -25.94 -12.02 19.29
C PRO A 519 -26.19 -12.44 17.83
N ALA A 520 -26.79 -13.59 17.60
CA ALA A 520 -27.07 -14.12 16.27
C ALA A 520 -27.98 -13.20 15.43
N ASP A 521 -28.88 -12.46 16.07
CA ASP A 521 -29.72 -11.45 15.38
C ASP A 521 -28.91 -10.24 14.90
N LEU A 522 -27.86 -9.85 15.63
CA LEU A 522 -26.94 -8.80 15.21
C LEU A 522 -26.05 -9.27 14.06
N VAL A 523 -25.58 -10.52 14.09
CA VAL A 523 -24.85 -11.13 12.98
C VAL A 523 -25.72 -11.15 11.71
N ALA A 524 -26.98 -11.59 11.82
CA ALA A 524 -27.91 -11.61 10.69
C ALA A 524 -28.17 -10.20 10.11
N LYS A 525 -28.17 -9.14 10.94
CA LYS A 525 -28.28 -7.76 10.49
C LYS A 525 -27.01 -7.30 9.75
N ILE A 526 -25.82 -7.67 10.23
CA ILE A 526 -24.56 -7.38 9.54
C ILE A 526 -24.55 -8.05 8.16
N GLU A 527 -24.89 -9.32 8.07
CA GLU A 527 -25.00 -10.05 6.79
C GLU A 527 -26.01 -9.40 5.84
N ALA A 528 -27.21 -9.07 6.35
CA ALA A 528 -28.23 -8.41 5.55
C ALA A 528 -27.81 -7.02 5.03
N ALA A 529 -26.97 -6.32 5.78
CA ALA A 529 -26.42 -5.03 5.41
C ALA A 529 -25.19 -5.13 4.49
N GLY A 530 -24.65 -6.30 4.20
CA GLY A 530 -23.40 -6.49 3.46
C GLY A 530 -23.36 -5.89 2.03
N THR A 531 -24.52 -5.69 1.40
CA THR A 531 -24.61 -4.98 0.11
C THR A 531 -25.16 -3.55 0.24
N PHE A 532 -25.32 -3.06 1.47
CA PHE A 532 -25.77 -1.69 1.74
C PHE A 532 -24.68 -0.68 1.35
N ASN A 533 -25.09 0.45 0.79
CA ASN A 533 -24.21 1.55 0.37
C ASN A 533 -23.14 1.16 -0.68
N GLN A 534 -23.24 0.01 -1.31
CA GLN A 534 -22.28 -0.44 -2.31
C GLN A 534 -22.32 0.39 -3.60
N GLY A 535 -23.42 1.08 -3.90
CA GLY A 535 -23.49 2.06 -4.97
C GLY A 535 -22.53 3.21 -4.74
N PHE A 536 -22.52 3.78 -3.53
CA PHE A 536 -21.60 4.84 -3.12
C PHE A 536 -20.14 4.35 -3.13
N MET A 537 -19.86 3.30 -2.35
CA MET A 537 -18.49 2.80 -2.15
C MET A 537 -17.82 2.42 -3.48
N THR A 538 -18.56 1.75 -4.36
CA THR A 538 -18.03 1.37 -5.68
C THR A 538 -17.87 2.58 -6.60
N THR A 539 -18.79 3.54 -6.54
CA THR A 539 -18.72 4.76 -7.37
C THR A 539 -17.52 5.62 -6.99
N GLU A 540 -17.27 5.88 -5.70
CA GLU A 540 -16.12 6.70 -5.26
C GLU A 540 -14.79 6.03 -5.60
N LEU A 541 -14.69 4.69 -5.42
CA LEU A 541 -13.49 3.91 -5.70
C LEU A 541 -13.21 3.83 -7.21
N ALA A 542 -14.25 3.54 -8.02
CA ALA A 542 -14.13 3.54 -9.48
C ALA A 542 -13.79 4.93 -10.02
N ALA A 543 -14.37 5.99 -9.45
CA ALA A 543 -14.08 7.37 -9.84
C ALA A 543 -12.59 7.72 -9.58
N ALA A 544 -12.04 7.34 -8.44
CA ALA A 544 -10.62 7.53 -8.13
C ALA A 544 -9.73 6.73 -9.10
N SER A 545 -10.11 5.47 -9.42
CA SER A 545 -9.37 4.62 -10.36
C SER A 545 -9.37 5.19 -11.78
N ILE A 546 -10.52 5.71 -12.25
CA ILE A 546 -10.63 6.36 -13.56
C ILE A 546 -9.83 7.67 -13.57
N LEU A 547 -9.87 8.43 -12.48
CA LEU A 547 -9.11 9.67 -12.36
C LEU A 547 -7.60 9.42 -12.41
N ASP A 548 -7.11 8.40 -11.71
CA ASP A 548 -5.72 7.95 -11.80
C ASP A 548 -5.33 7.60 -13.25
N LEU A 549 -6.12 6.73 -13.90
CA LEU A 549 -5.85 6.32 -15.28
C LEU A 549 -5.82 7.53 -16.22
N LYS A 550 -6.80 8.43 -16.13
CA LYS A 550 -6.87 9.63 -16.98
C LYS A 550 -5.68 10.57 -16.80
N TRP A 551 -5.20 10.77 -15.56
CA TRP A 551 -3.97 11.53 -15.30
C TRP A 551 -2.78 10.91 -16.03
N HIS A 552 -2.61 9.61 -15.96
CA HIS A 552 -1.45 8.92 -16.52
C HIS A 552 -1.59 8.62 -18.04
N MET A 553 -2.78 8.77 -18.62
CA MET A 553 -2.98 8.75 -20.07
C MET A 553 -2.67 10.10 -20.75
N LEU A 554 -2.35 11.16 -20.00
CA LEU A 554 -1.93 12.42 -20.60
C LEU A 554 -0.60 12.25 -21.32
N SER A 555 -0.52 12.77 -22.53
CA SER A 555 0.72 12.83 -23.35
C SER A 555 1.37 14.20 -23.36
N ASP A 556 0.72 15.21 -22.78
CA ASP A 556 1.24 16.59 -22.66
C ASP A 556 0.67 17.25 -21.41
N MET A 557 1.35 18.27 -20.90
CA MET A 557 1.00 18.96 -19.66
C MET A 557 0.95 20.48 -19.89
N PRO A 558 -0.21 21.13 -19.62
CA PRO A 558 -0.30 22.60 -19.63
C PRO A 558 0.57 23.22 -18.55
N SER A 559 0.87 24.51 -18.67
CA SER A 559 1.68 25.23 -17.68
C SER A 559 0.88 25.86 -16.54
N ASP A 560 -0.45 25.98 -16.68
CA ASP A 560 -1.31 26.63 -15.68
C ASP A 560 -1.83 25.64 -14.62
N LYS A 561 -1.54 25.88 -13.36
CA LYS A 561 -1.97 25.05 -12.23
C LYS A 561 -3.50 24.94 -12.05
N SER A 562 -4.27 25.90 -12.59
CA SER A 562 -5.75 25.79 -12.63
C SER A 562 -6.22 24.58 -13.44
N PHE A 563 -5.35 24.02 -14.27
CA PHE A 563 -5.60 22.80 -15.01
C PHE A 563 -5.96 21.62 -14.09
N VAL A 564 -5.37 21.53 -12.90
CA VAL A 564 -5.63 20.41 -11.96
C VAL A 564 -7.11 20.31 -11.65
N GLU A 565 -7.75 21.41 -11.25
CA GLU A 565 -9.18 21.44 -10.90
C GLU A 565 -10.07 21.28 -12.14
N CYS A 566 -9.71 21.95 -13.25
CA CYS A 566 -10.45 21.83 -14.51
C CYS A 566 -10.41 20.41 -15.07
N PHE A 567 -9.26 19.75 -14.98
CA PHE A 567 -9.07 18.37 -15.44
C PHE A 567 -9.90 17.39 -14.62
N GLU A 568 -9.84 17.48 -13.27
CA GLU A 568 -10.64 16.65 -12.38
C GLU A 568 -12.13 16.84 -12.63
N ALA A 569 -12.61 18.09 -12.69
CA ALA A 569 -14.02 18.37 -12.95
C ALA A 569 -14.48 17.82 -14.32
N LYS A 570 -13.65 17.94 -15.36
CA LYS A 570 -13.92 17.35 -16.67
C LYS A 570 -13.96 15.82 -16.61
N ALA A 571 -12.99 15.20 -15.95
CA ALA A 571 -12.91 13.75 -15.79
C ALA A 571 -14.12 13.21 -15.04
N CYS A 572 -14.53 13.83 -13.93
CA CYS A 572 -15.72 13.46 -13.16
C CYS A 572 -17.00 13.53 -14.01
N LYS A 573 -17.14 14.57 -14.81
CA LYS A 573 -18.28 14.72 -15.73
C LYS A 573 -18.29 13.64 -16.81
N GLU A 574 -17.15 13.36 -17.43
CA GLU A 574 -17.03 12.36 -18.51
C GLU A 574 -17.32 10.94 -18.02
N MET A 575 -16.91 10.58 -16.79
CA MET A 575 -17.22 9.27 -16.22
C MET A 575 -18.66 9.15 -15.70
N GLY A 576 -19.45 10.22 -15.75
CA GLY A 576 -20.84 10.24 -15.31
C GLY A 576 -21.01 10.25 -13.78
N LEU A 577 -20.01 10.75 -13.05
CA LEU A 577 -20.09 10.92 -11.60
C LEU A 577 -21.20 11.91 -11.26
N ILE A 578 -21.96 11.61 -10.19
CA ILE A 578 -23.06 12.44 -9.70
C ILE A 578 -22.55 13.47 -8.70
N ASP A 579 -23.27 14.57 -8.54
CA ASP A 579 -22.84 15.72 -7.73
C ASP A 579 -22.74 15.38 -6.22
N GLU A 580 -23.48 14.37 -5.78
CA GLU A 580 -23.52 13.92 -4.39
C GLU A 580 -22.33 13.06 -3.98
N ILE A 581 -21.49 12.64 -4.94
CA ILE A 581 -20.30 11.78 -4.69
C ILE A 581 -19.06 12.43 -5.29
N ILE A 582 -18.00 12.51 -4.49
CA ILE A 582 -16.65 12.86 -4.98
C ILE A 582 -15.82 11.59 -5.14
N PRO A 583 -14.76 11.59 -5.97
CA PRO A 583 -13.80 10.48 -5.97
C PRO A 583 -13.26 10.22 -4.57
N ARG A 584 -13.05 8.95 -4.21
CA ARG A 584 -12.49 8.54 -2.90
C ARG A 584 -11.23 9.34 -2.54
N TYR A 585 -10.42 9.63 -3.54
CA TYR A 585 -9.30 10.56 -3.47
C TYR A 585 -9.44 11.57 -4.61
N ARG A 586 -9.48 12.86 -4.26
CA ARG A 586 -9.34 13.93 -5.24
C ARG A 586 -7.86 14.12 -5.57
N THR A 587 -7.58 14.68 -6.71
CA THR A 587 -6.22 14.84 -7.24
C THR A 587 -5.25 15.44 -6.21
N THR A 588 -5.67 16.47 -5.47
CA THR A 588 -4.80 17.23 -4.57
C THR A 588 -4.38 16.50 -3.29
N TYR A 589 -5.05 15.40 -2.94
CA TYR A 589 -4.69 14.55 -1.80
C TYR A 589 -4.60 13.05 -2.13
N PHE A 590 -4.35 12.73 -3.39
CA PHE A 590 -4.24 11.36 -3.87
C PHE A 590 -2.84 10.78 -3.63
N ALA A 591 -2.52 10.53 -2.37
CA ALA A 591 -1.20 10.03 -1.96
C ALA A 591 -0.80 8.74 -2.68
N HIS A 592 -1.73 7.80 -2.91
CA HIS A 592 -1.45 6.52 -3.57
C HIS A 592 -0.74 6.69 -4.92
N ILE A 593 -1.12 7.71 -5.71
CA ILE A 593 -0.56 7.93 -7.04
C ILE A 593 0.55 8.97 -7.10
N PHE A 594 0.66 9.86 -6.10
CA PHE A 594 1.67 10.92 -6.10
C PHE A 594 2.79 10.70 -5.08
N SER A 595 2.56 10.00 -3.97
CA SER A 595 3.60 9.64 -3.00
C SER A 595 3.71 8.13 -2.74
N GLY A 596 2.76 7.33 -3.24
CA GLY A 596 2.78 5.86 -3.17
C GLY A 596 3.14 5.21 -4.50
N GLY A 597 3.13 3.89 -4.52
CA GLY A 597 3.48 3.07 -5.71
C GLY A 597 2.31 2.71 -6.63
N TYR A 598 1.18 3.47 -6.63
CA TYR A 598 -0.05 3.15 -7.35
C TYR A 598 -0.32 4.03 -8.58
N SER A 599 0.69 4.72 -9.12
CA SER A 599 0.57 5.49 -10.37
C SER A 599 0.05 4.61 -11.50
N ALA A 600 -1.04 5.01 -12.19
CA ALA A 600 -1.78 4.20 -13.16
C ALA A 600 -2.12 2.78 -12.65
N GLY A 601 -2.19 2.59 -11.33
CA GLY A 601 -2.34 1.30 -10.67
C GLY A 601 -3.44 1.24 -9.61
N TYR A 602 -4.20 2.32 -9.39
CA TYR A 602 -5.25 2.36 -8.38
C TYR A 602 -6.44 1.44 -8.71
N TYR A 603 -6.64 1.10 -9.98
CA TYR A 603 -7.62 0.11 -10.45
C TYR A 603 -7.41 -1.28 -9.82
N SER A 604 -6.21 -1.56 -9.33
CA SER A 604 -5.82 -2.87 -8.77
C SER A 604 -6.75 -3.35 -7.65
N TYR A 605 -7.30 -2.44 -6.85
CA TYR A 605 -8.27 -2.76 -5.81
C TYR A 605 -9.55 -3.41 -6.37
N LEU A 606 -10.11 -2.85 -7.45
CA LEU A 606 -11.29 -3.42 -8.11
C LEU A 606 -10.94 -4.65 -8.96
N TRP A 607 -9.73 -4.66 -9.54
CA TRP A 607 -9.26 -5.78 -10.37
C TRP A 607 -9.05 -7.05 -9.53
N ALA A 608 -8.42 -6.95 -8.38
CA ALA A 608 -8.14 -8.09 -7.52
C ALA A 608 -9.42 -8.67 -6.88
N GLU A 609 -10.43 -7.86 -6.60
CA GLU A 609 -11.72 -8.31 -6.03
C GLU A 609 -12.52 -9.24 -6.96
N VAL A 610 -12.21 -9.25 -8.26
CA VAL A 610 -12.81 -10.23 -9.23
C VAL A 610 -12.39 -11.68 -8.89
N LEU A 611 -11.40 -11.90 -8.04
CA LEU A 611 -10.63 -13.13 -7.92
C LEU A 611 -11.07 -14.08 -6.78
N ASP A 612 -12.30 -14.05 -6.24
CA ASP A 612 -12.75 -14.70 -4.98
C ASP A 612 -13.15 -16.19 -5.04
N LYS A 613 -12.95 -16.88 -3.89
CA LYS A 613 -13.47 -18.15 -3.26
C LYS A 613 -13.04 -19.51 -3.82
N ASP A 614 -12.11 -20.21 -3.13
CA ASP A 614 -12.16 -21.55 -2.48
C ASP A 614 -10.79 -22.13 -2.10
N THR A 615 -10.76 -22.91 -0.97
CA THR A 615 -9.69 -23.78 -0.43
C THR A 615 -8.43 -23.10 0.13
N ALA A 616 -8.44 -22.88 1.46
CA ALA A 616 -7.36 -22.23 2.21
C ALA A 616 -5.95 -22.79 1.94
N MET A 617 -5.76 -24.11 1.95
CA MET A 617 -4.45 -24.72 1.70
C MET A 617 -3.99 -24.58 0.25
N SER A 618 -4.90 -24.50 -0.72
CA SER A 618 -4.57 -24.18 -2.11
C SER A 618 -4.10 -22.73 -2.24
N PHE A 619 -4.73 -21.82 -1.52
CA PHE A 619 -4.34 -20.40 -1.44
C PHE A 619 -2.93 -20.23 -0.85
N ARG A 620 -2.65 -20.87 0.31
CA ARG A 620 -1.31 -20.85 0.90
C ARG A 620 -0.25 -21.31 -0.10
N LYS A 621 -0.40 -22.52 -0.69
CA LYS A 621 0.61 -23.14 -1.54
C LYS A 621 0.79 -22.49 -2.91
N ASN A 622 -0.29 -21.99 -3.51
CA ASN A 622 -0.27 -21.50 -4.88
C ASN A 622 -0.13 -19.98 -4.98
N ILE A 623 -0.43 -19.24 -3.91
CA ILE A 623 -0.35 -17.77 -3.90
C ILE A 623 0.65 -17.30 -2.83
N LEU A 624 0.37 -17.52 -1.53
CA LEU A 624 1.11 -16.90 -0.44
C LEU A 624 2.59 -17.33 -0.38
N GLU A 625 2.87 -18.63 -0.57
CA GLU A 625 4.24 -19.15 -0.57
C GLU A 625 5.03 -18.79 -1.83
N LYS A 626 4.37 -18.34 -2.89
CA LYS A 626 4.96 -18.14 -4.21
C LYS A 626 5.49 -16.73 -4.47
N GLY A 627 4.96 -15.72 -3.81
CA GLY A 627 5.35 -14.35 -4.14
C GLY A 627 5.29 -14.10 -5.65
N GLY A 628 6.33 -13.45 -6.19
CA GLY A 628 6.51 -13.20 -7.62
C GLY A 628 7.34 -14.26 -8.38
N SER A 629 7.50 -15.46 -7.82
CA SER A 629 8.32 -16.53 -8.42
C SER A 629 7.73 -17.14 -9.71
N GLU A 630 6.47 -16.86 -10.01
CA GLU A 630 5.76 -17.27 -11.22
C GLU A 630 4.85 -16.16 -11.75
N GLU A 631 4.41 -16.28 -13.01
CA GLU A 631 3.46 -15.31 -13.60
C GLU A 631 2.14 -15.29 -12.80
N PRO A 632 1.60 -14.12 -12.43
CA PRO A 632 0.41 -13.97 -11.58
C PRO A 632 -0.80 -14.74 -12.10
N MET A 633 -1.09 -14.68 -13.40
CA MET A 633 -2.22 -15.40 -14.00
C MET A 633 -2.05 -16.92 -13.94
N THR A 634 -0.81 -17.44 -13.97
CA THR A 634 -0.53 -18.87 -13.81
C THR A 634 -0.81 -19.32 -12.37
N LEU A 635 -0.39 -18.53 -11.38
CA LEU A 635 -0.67 -18.77 -9.97
C LEU A 635 -2.18 -18.76 -9.72
N TYR A 636 -2.86 -17.75 -10.25
CA TYR A 636 -4.32 -17.62 -10.13
C TYR A 636 -5.06 -18.82 -10.71
N ARG A 637 -4.76 -19.22 -11.97
CA ARG A 637 -5.41 -20.39 -12.60
C ARG A 637 -5.15 -21.68 -11.82
N ARG A 638 -3.96 -21.83 -11.24
CA ARG A 638 -3.64 -23.00 -10.40
C ARG A 638 -4.43 -22.98 -9.09
N PHE A 639 -4.63 -21.82 -8.51
CA PHE A 639 -5.43 -21.63 -7.30
C PHE A 639 -6.92 -21.85 -7.57
N ARG A 640 -7.47 -21.19 -8.60
CA ARG A 640 -8.91 -21.16 -8.89
C ARG A 640 -9.41 -22.25 -9.84
N GLY A 641 -8.53 -22.80 -10.66
CA GLY A 641 -8.90 -23.75 -11.69
C GLY A 641 -9.61 -23.14 -12.92
N ALA A 642 -9.72 -21.80 -12.99
CA ALA A 642 -10.41 -21.08 -14.05
C ALA A 642 -9.83 -19.67 -14.23
N ASP A 643 -10.17 -19.00 -15.33
CA ASP A 643 -9.89 -17.58 -15.55
C ASP A 643 -10.81 -16.69 -14.70
N PRO A 644 -10.40 -15.43 -14.41
CA PRO A 644 -11.23 -14.46 -13.70
C PRO A 644 -12.55 -14.20 -14.42
N ASP A 645 -13.67 -14.13 -13.67
CA ASP A 645 -14.96 -13.73 -14.21
C ASP A 645 -15.23 -12.24 -13.90
N PRO A 646 -15.16 -11.34 -14.88
CA PRO A 646 -15.38 -9.90 -14.66
C PRO A 646 -16.76 -9.55 -14.08
N LYS A 647 -17.73 -10.47 -14.17
CA LYS A 647 -19.08 -10.28 -13.60
C LYS A 647 -19.18 -10.70 -12.13
N ALA A 648 -18.15 -11.36 -11.59
CA ALA A 648 -18.16 -11.81 -10.20
C ALA A 648 -18.24 -10.62 -9.24
N LEU A 649 -17.44 -9.58 -9.49
CA LEU A 649 -17.44 -8.35 -8.70
C LEU A 649 -18.81 -7.65 -8.66
N ALA A 650 -19.43 -7.46 -9.84
CA ALA A 650 -20.74 -6.83 -9.90
C ALA A 650 -21.79 -7.63 -9.12
N ARG A 651 -21.76 -8.97 -9.21
CA ARG A 651 -22.66 -9.83 -8.43
C ARG A 651 -22.40 -9.73 -6.92
N ALA A 652 -21.13 -9.75 -6.48
CA ALA A 652 -20.76 -9.67 -5.06
C ALA A 652 -21.22 -8.33 -4.44
N ARG A 653 -21.07 -7.24 -5.18
CA ARG A 653 -21.49 -5.90 -4.75
C ARG A 653 -22.97 -5.60 -4.98
N GLY A 654 -23.74 -6.54 -5.56
CA GLY A 654 -25.17 -6.37 -5.86
C GLY A 654 -25.45 -5.22 -6.85
N LEU A 655 -24.55 -5.00 -7.82
CA LEU A 655 -24.63 -3.96 -8.85
C LEU A 655 -25.49 -4.39 -10.04
#